data_9df2e7784ea23afd0f5b821a0e5b2d33
#
_entry.id   9df2e7784ea23afd0f5b821a0e5b2d33
#
_cell.length_a   1.000
_cell.length_b   1.000
_cell.length_c   1.000
_cell.angle_alpha   90.00
_cell.angle_beta   90.00
_cell.angle_gamma   90.00
#
_symmetry.space_group_name_H-M   'P 1'
#
loop_
_entity.id
_entity.type
_entity.pdbx_description
1 polymer ?
#
loop_
_entity_poly.entity_id
_entity_poly.type
_entity_poly.pdbx_seq_one_letter_code
_entity_poly.pdbx_strand_id
1 'polypeptide(L)'
;MTNNGGYRLEYLEKYQGRSPKQSGNKNNNDKNKRGCLAKAIILLVQLGLIGLFLGILAFVGTYIYLSNELSDSIDQVVAYRGTGVGGTPRFFDRNGELLFELTTTDKRLWLAYSEIPQSVIDATVAVEDDTFWDNYGVDPAAIGAAVLNNYRNQDGRPVGASTITQQLVRHIAFSYEERVSVSYERKLREIFLAFIMTQQRSKEAIIQMYLNEIYYGNLAYGIEAAAQTYFGKPAQDLTLAESAFLAGLPQSPLDWDPYTNFEAAKARQEFILDLMVDEGMISSLDARIAKGVTVRIAPRITANEAAGDVTLEAAHFVLYVQNELEKLYGPDAMALGGWQITTSLDLNMQEMAETAARERVAARAAAHNVSNASVVILKPNSGEILAMVGSLDYFDESIDGQVNVAISPRQPGSSIKPITYATALQRGWSTADVLWDVPIELDLGDGEKMVPTNYDGYYRGPVLFRDALANSYNIPPVQLLRDVGVPNFVATARSMGIESLREPPGFYGLALTLGGGEVPLLEMTHAFATLANQGQKPRLTSVLQITDSRGNVIFDAQQNQLPAVNAIDPKIAYIITDILDDDQARVSAMGVNNALELPFPAAVKTGTTNDFRDNWTIGYTPGVVVGIWMGNSDGRPMVDSSGLRGAAPLWNNIMQTIYNDPEMMQSLWVNGRPPATGFVQPQGIELRPVCLPSGTGSSRCTATRNDWFIVGAPVHGNARISYNANMGENLGAWTLSTMPLPADEGQRILDAQPELSNGSKIPRPTECVINSTSPPENATVRLYLPVPPFYPDEVKARQWAQSSGYRMAPPAVCPLNVLRSSPSPTNTPGG
;
A
#
# COMPACT_ATOMS: atom_id res chain seq x y z
N MET A 1 20.08 -25.68 32.44
CA MET A 1 21.54 -25.86 32.25
C MET A 1 22.12 -24.48 32.08
N THR A 2 22.55 -23.86 33.19
CA THR A 2 23.93 -23.58 33.65
C THR A 2 24.77 -22.79 32.64
N ASN A 3 25.14 -21.56 32.90
CA ASN A 3 26.11 -21.00 33.87
C ASN A 3 26.11 -19.47 33.75
N ASN A 4 25.92 -18.66 34.74
CA ASN A 4 26.78 -18.15 35.79
C ASN A 4 28.12 -17.58 35.35
N GLY A 5 28.39 -16.28 35.71
CA GLY A 5 29.66 -15.58 35.85
C GLY A 5 29.44 -14.07 35.87
N GLY A 6 29.30 -13.39 36.83
CA GLY A 6 29.82 -13.13 38.16
C GLY A 6 31.15 -12.40 38.04
N TYR A 7 31.18 -11.03 38.12
CA TYR A 7 32.41 -10.30 38.47
C TYR A 7 32.16 -9.43 39.69
N ARG A 8 32.92 -9.82 40.70
CA ARG A 8 32.98 -9.28 42.04
C ARG A 8 34.22 -8.38 42.15
N LEU A 9 34.02 -7.26 42.82
CA LEU A 9 34.95 -6.37 43.49
C LEU A 9 36.32 -6.95 43.86
N GLU A 10 37.35 -6.18 43.56
CA GLU A 10 38.59 -6.14 44.36
C GLU A 10 39.02 -4.70 44.56
N TYR A 11 38.80 -4.23 45.74
CA TYR A 11 39.49 -3.12 46.40
C TYR A 11 40.10 -3.68 47.68
N LEU A 12 41.36 -3.41 47.90
CA LEU A 12 42.09 -3.14 49.11
C LEU A 12 43.48 -3.76 49.11
N GLU A 13 44.33 -2.92 49.63
CA GLU A 13 45.67 -3.14 50.25
C GLU A 13 46.90 -2.84 49.43
N LYS A 14 47.48 -1.70 49.78
CA LYS A 14 48.88 -1.64 50.29
C LYS A 14 49.22 -0.30 50.94
N TYR A 15 49.03 -0.26 52.22
CA TYR A 15 49.77 0.65 53.11
C TYR A 15 50.89 -0.12 53.79
N GLN A 16 52.09 0.47 53.83
CA GLN A 16 53.20 0.43 54.78
C GLN A 16 54.44 0.88 54.00
N GLY A 17 55.20 1.88 54.34
CA GLY A 17 55.61 2.52 55.57
C GLY A 17 57.05 2.83 55.45
N ARG A 18 57.46 4.05 55.71
CA ARG A 18 58.71 4.40 56.35
C ARG A 18 58.95 5.92 56.35
N SER A 19 59.00 6.49 57.53
CA SER A 19 59.54 7.80 57.85
C SER A 19 61.06 7.63 58.22
N PRO A 20 61.83 8.70 58.72
CA PRO A 20 61.95 10.04 58.21
C PRO A 20 63.49 10.44 58.11
N LYS A 21 63.83 11.53 57.46
CA LYS A 21 65.05 12.33 57.84
C LYS A 21 64.93 13.76 57.28
N GLN A 22 64.84 14.62 58.22
CA GLN A 22 65.46 15.88 58.50
C GLN A 22 65.92 16.85 57.41
N SER A 23 65.45 18.10 57.68
CA SER A 23 66.08 19.40 57.72
C SER A 23 66.47 20.04 56.40
N GLY A 24 66.00 21.29 56.23
CA GLY A 24 66.60 22.27 55.35
C GLY A 24 65.57 23.33 54.93
N ASN A 25 65.29 24.22 55.88
CA ASN A 25 65.22 25.67 55.78
C ASN A 25 65.10 26.27 54.36
N LYS A 26 63.95 26.97 54.03
CA LYS A 26 63.84 28.37 53.65
C LYS A 26 62.56 28.64 52.89
N ASN A 27 61.56 29.23 53.52
CA ASN A 27 61.26 30.67 53.40
C ASN A 27 60.66 31.18 52.08
N ASN A 28 59.50 31.77 52.24
CA ASN A 28 59.11 32.94 51.51
C ASN A 28 58.47 32.77 50.07
N ASN A 29 57.76 31.64 49.73
CA ASN A 29 56.89 31.67 48.49
C ASN A 29 55.46 31.30 48.71
N ASP A 30 55.03 30.91 49.92
CA ASP A 30 53.64 30.45 50.18
C ASP A 30 52.61 31.58 50.39
N LYS A 31 53.09 32.79 50.80
CA LYS A 31 52.13 33.91 50.93
C LYS A 31 51.69 34.48 49.57
N ASN A 32 52.52 34.42 48.53
CA ASN A 32 52.12 34.88 47.21
C ASN A 32 51.21 33.88 46.43
N LYS A 33 51.35 32.58 46.66
CA LYS A 33 50.49 31.57 46.05
C LYS A 33 49.09 31.58 46.66
N ARG A 34 48.91 31.75 47.95
CA ARG A 34 47.63 31.88 48.63
C ARG A 34 46.92 33.19 48.25
N GLY A 35 47.64 34.27 48.06
CA GLY A 35 47.09 35.52 47.55
C GLY A 35 46.65 35.47 46.09
N CYS A 36 47.35 34.71 45.27
CA CYS A 36 46.99 34.54 43.86
C CYS A 36 45.77 33.61 43.69
N LEU A 37 45.67 32.53 44.49
CA LEU A 37 44.53 31.61 44.50
C LEU A 37 43.28 32.32 45.05
N ALA A 38 43.38 33.12 46.11
CA ALA A 38 42.28 33.88 46.62
C ALA A 38 41.78 34.94 45.64
N LYS A 39 42.71 35.63 44.90
CA LYS A 39 42.34 36.57 43.85
C LYS A 39 41.71 35.86 42.64
N ALA A 40 42.17 34.68 42.28
CA ALA A 40 41.56 33.85 41.19
C ALA A 40 40.15 33.38 41.60
N ILE A 41 39.95 32.95 42.84
CA ILE A 41 38.59 32.56 43.31
C ILE A 41 37.66 33.80 43.37
N ILE A 42 38.14 34.96 43.85
CA ILE A 42 37.35 36.18 43.83
C ILE A 42 36.98 36.59 42.42
N LEU A 43 37.93 36.49 41.47
CA LEU A 43 37.66 36.78 40.04
C LEU A 43 36.62 35.82 39.43
N LEU A 44 36.73 34.52 39.72
CA LEU A 44 35.73 33.53 39.28
C LEU A 44 34.36 33.78 39.88
N VAL A 45 34.26 34.16 41.15
CA VAL A 45 33.01 34.56 41.80
C VAL A 45 32.44 35.84 41.20
N GLN A 46 33.30 36.83 40.91
CA GLN A 46 32.88 38.09 40.25
C GLN A 46 32.39 37.82 38.81
N LEU A 47 33.12 37.02 38.05
CA LEU A 47 32.68 36.59 36.69
C LEU A 47 31.38 35.82 36.75
N GLY A 48 31.22 34.93 37.75
CA GLY A 48 29.95 34.22 37.99
C GLY A 48 28.78 35.14 38.32
N LEU A 49 29.04 36.15 39.20
CA LEU A 49 28.00 37.15 39.53
C LEU A 49 27.68 38.07 38.35
N ILE A 50 28.68 38.47 37.57
CA ILE A 50 28.45 39.26 36.35
C ILE A 50 27.67 38.40 35.33
N GLY A 51 28.05 37.13 35.15
CA GLY A 51 27.32 36.18 34.28
C GLY A 51 25.87 36.01 34.73
N LEU A 52 25.63 35.85 36.05
CA LEU A 52 24.31 35.78 36.63
C LEU A 52 23.50 37.06 36.41
N PHE A 53 24.13 38.24 36.62
CA PHE A 53 23.49 39.52 36.40
C PHE A 53 23.10 39.75 34.94
N LEU A 54 24.01 39.43 34.02
CA LEU A 54 23.75 39.51 32.55
C LEU A 54 22.68 38.49 32.15
N GLY A 55 22.67 37.30 32.76
CA GLY A 55 21.63 36.29 32.58
C GLY A 55 20.24 36.78 33.03
N ILE A 56 20.18 37.45 34.19
CA ILE A 56 18.93 38.08 34.69
C ILE A 56 18.48 39.21 33.73
N LEU A 57 19.38 40.05 33.29
CA LEU A 57 19.05 41.14 32.35
C LEU A 57 18.52 40.56 31.00
N ALA A 58 19.18 39.54 30.47
CA ALA A 58 18.73 38.86 29.26
C ALA A 58 17.36 38.23 29.46
N PHE A 59 17.12 37.54 30.60
CA PHE A 59 15.83 36.97 30.94
C PHE A 59 14.72 38.02 31.04
N VAL A 60 14.96 39.10 31.77
CA VAL A 60 14.00 40.21 31.90
C VAL A 60 13.72 40.87 30.54
N GLY A 61 14.77 41.10 29.74
CA GLY A 61 14.64 41.65 28.40
C GLY A 61 13.82 40.75 27.48
N THR A 62 14.08 39.45 27.49
CA THR A 62 13.31 38.46 26.73
C THR A 62 11.86 38.37 27.22
N TYR A 63 11.66 38.40 28.54
CA TYR A 63 10.31 38.41 29.12
C TYR A 63 9.49 39.62 28.65
N ILE A 64 10.07 40.83 28.73
CA ILE A 64 9.41 42.08 28.29
C ILE A 64 9.10 42.02 26.77
N TYR A 65 10.08 41.54 25.98
CA TYR A 65 9.94 41.39 24.54
C TYR A 65 8.78 40.45 24.21
N LEU A 66 8.80 39.22 24.74
CA LEU A 66 7.77 38.22 24.50
C LEU A 66 6.40 38.66 25.04
N SER A 67 6.34 39.32 26.18
CA SER A 67 5.07 39.83 26.74
C SER A 67 4.42 40.87 25.84
N ASN A 68 5.21 41.71 25.17
CA ASN A 68 4.68 42.72 24.23
C ASN A 68 4.32 42.07 22.86
N GLU A 69 5.14 41.17 22.35
CA GLU A 69 4.93 40.51 21.07
C GLU A 69 3.75 39.53 21.12
N LEU A 70 3.58 38.85 22.24
CA LEU A 70 2.54 37.82 22.44
C LEU A 70 1.32 38.32 23.20
N SER A 71 1.09 39.64 23.31
CA SER A 71 -0.06 40.20 24.07
C SER A 71 -1.39 39.56 23.71
N ASP A 72 -1.67 39.45 22.41
CA ASP A 72 -2.92 38.85 21.90
C ASP A 72 -3.04 37.36 22.23
N SER A 73 -1.93 36.63 22.11
CA SER A 73 -1.86 35.20 22.47
C SER A 73 -1.99 35.00 23.99
N ILE A 74 -1.43 35.90 24.81
CA ILE A 74 -1.59 35.89 26.27
C ILE A 74 -3.05 36.09 26.62
N ASP A 75 -3.69 37.13 26.04
CA ASP A 75 -5.08 37.40 26.27
C ASP A 75 -5.97 36.24 25.87
N GLN A 76 -5.67 35.58 24.75
CA GLN A 76 -6.38 34.39 24.31
C GLN A 76 -6.24 33.24 25.31
N VAL A 77 -5.02 32.95 25.76
CA VAL A 77 -4.76 31.87 26.74
C VAL A 77 -5.40 32.17 28.10
N VAL A 78 -5.32 33.39 28.56
CA VAL A 78 -5.90 33.83 29.84
C VAL A 78 -7.43 33.90 29.81
N ALA A 79 -8.00 34.35 28.67
CA ALA A 79 -9.44 34.44 28.49
C ALA A 79 -10.11 33.10 28.20
N TYR A 80 -9.32 32.10 27.79
CA TYR A 80 -9.85 30.79 27.39
C TYR A 80 -10.70 30.15 28.51
N ARG A 81 -11.89 29.70 28.18
CA ARG A 81 -12.87 29.10 29.11
C ARG A 81 -13.38 27.73 28.64
N GLY A 82 -12.75 27.14 27.63
CA GLY A 82 -13.18 25.87 27.06
C GLY A 82 -14.40 25.95 26.15
N THR A 83 -14.67 27.12 25.57
CA THR A 83 -15.65 27.23 24.50
C THR A 83 -14.89 27.01 23.18
N GLY A 84 -14.94 25.80 22.62
CA GLY A 84 -14.20 25.37 21.47
C GLY A 84 -13.92 26.44 20.41
N VAL A 85 -12.63 26.72 20.18
CA VAL A 85 -12.15 27.45 19.01
C VAL A 85 -12.09 26.47 17.86
N GLY A 86 -13.19 26.26 17.15
CA GLY A 86 -13.21 25.40 15.98
C GLY A 86 -14.66 25.18 15.51
N GLY A 87 -14.87 25.18 14.20
CA GLY A 87 -16.12 24.76 13.59
C GLY A 87 -16.11 23.25 13.42
N THR A 88 -17.29 22.64 13.29
CA THR A 88 -17.42 21.25 12.91
C THR A 88 -16.90 21.04 11.49
N PRO A 89 -15.97 20.09 11.22
CA PRO A 89 -15.59 19.77 9.86
C PRO A 89 -16.78 19.17 9.11
N ARG A 90 -16.96 19.60 7.85
CA ARG A 90 -18.01 19.13 6.95
C ARG A 90 -17.40 18.54 5.70
N PHE A 91 -17.90 17.38 5.32
CA PHE A 91 -17.50 16.70 4.09
C PHE A 91 -18.64 16.79 3.09
N PHE A 92 -18.32 17.23 1.90
CA PHE A 92 -19.26 17.34 0.80
C PHE A 92 -18.80 16.43 -0.36
N ASP A 93 -19.76 15.98 -1.14
CA ASP A 93 -19.49 15.38 -2.42
C ASP A 93 -18.96 16.43 -3.42
N ARG A 94 -18.62 16.02 -4.64
CA ARG A 94 -18.13 16.93 -5.69
C ARG A 94 -19.14 17.99 -6.13
N ASN A 95 -20.44 17.76 -5.91
CA ASN A 95 -21.56 18.61 -6.33
C ASN A 95 -22.03 19.52 -5.19
N GLY A 96 -21.48 19.38 -3.98
CA GLY A 96 -21.84 20.17 -2.80
C GLY A 96 -22.91 19.51 -1.91
N GLU A 97 -23.27 18.25 -2.14
CA GLU A 97 -24.16 17.48 -1.27
C GLU A 97 -23.41 17.07 0.01
N LEU A 98 -24.04 17.20 1.17
CA LEU A 98 -23.44 16.91 2.46
C LEU A 98 -23.29 15.38 2.66
N LEU A 99 -22.04 14.92 2.82
CA LEU A 99 -21.73 13.52 3.13
C LEU A 99 -21.65 13.28 4.63
N PHE A 100 -21.04 14.21 5.35
CA PHE A 100 -20.82 14.07 6.78
C PHE A 100 -20.72 15.43 7.47
N GLU A 101 -21.45 15.54 8.56
CA GLU A 101 -21.32 16.60 9.54
C GLU A 101 -21.43 15.99 10.94
N LEU A 102 -20.41 16.16 11.75
CA LEU A 102 -20.49 15.82 13.15
C LEU A 102 -21.22 16.95 13.87
N THR A 103 -22.52 16.83 14.03
CA THR A 103 -23.32 17.83 14.76
C THR A 103 -22.94 17.77 16.24
N THR A 104 -22.00 18.64 16.62
CA THR A 104 -21.44 18.67 17.98
C THR A 104 -22.27 19.47 18.97
N THR A 105 -23.52 19.80 18.64
CA THR A 105 -24.36 20.61 19.54
C THR A 105 -24.60 19.95 20.89
N ASP A 106 -24.45 18.62 21.02
CA ASP A 106 -24.69 17.91 22.30
C ASP A 106 -23.51 17.02 22.75
N LYS A 107 -22.40 16.82 21.98
CA LYS A 107 -21.34 15.87 22.34
C LYS A 107 -20.01 16.48 22.78
N ARG A 108 -19.82 17.79 22.78
CA ARG A 108 -18.78 18.43 23.58
C ARG A 108 -19.32 18.64 25.01
N LEU A 109 -19.60 17.56 25.69
CA LEU A 109 -19.90 17.58 27.12
C LEU A 109 -18.60 17.93 27.83
N TRP A 110 -18.47 19.23 28.14
CA TRP A 110 -17.38 19.71 28.97
C TRP A 110 -17.57 19.20 30.40
N LEU A 111 -16.72 18.25 30.80
CA LEU A 111 -16.75 17.70 32.14
C LEU A 111 -16.12 18.69 33.14
N ALA A 112 -16.77 18.90 34.29
CA ALA A 112 -16.12 19.51 35.42
C ALA A 112 -14.99 18.62 35.94
N TYR A 113 -13.99 19.18 36.60
CA TYR A 113 -12.86 18.40 37.15
C TYR A 113 -13.33 17.24 38.05
N SER A 114 -14.39 17.48 38.86
CA SER A 114 -14.99 16.46 39.74
C SER A 114 -15.75 15.34 39.02
N GLU A 115 -16.01 15.48 37.71
CA GLU A 115 -16.70 14.48 36.88
C GLU A 115 -15.72 13.61 36.11
N ILE A 116 -14.44 14.00 36.03
CA ILE A 116 -13.38 13.22 35.40
C ILE A 116 -12.85 12.17 36.35
N PRO A 117 -12.84 10.88 36.00
CA PRO A 117 -12.30 9.84 36.89
C PRO A 117 -10.83 10.08 37.22
N GLN A 118 -10.46 9.85 38.48
CA GLN A 118 -9.07 9.99 38.91
C GLN A 118 -8.12 9.09 38.11
N SER A 119 -8.57 7.90 37.72
CA SER A 119 -7.79 6.98 36.87
C SER A 119 -7.43 7.55 35.51
N VAL A 120 -8.28 8.40 34.93
CA VAL A 120 -7.99 9.12 33.67
C VAL A 120 -6.91 10.17 33.88
N ILE A 121 -7.06 10.96 34.98
CA ILE A 121 -6.09 12.00 35.34
C ILE A 121 -4.72 11.37 35.59
N ASP A 122 -4.67 10.34 36.42
CA ASP A 122 -3.42 9.65 36.79
C ASP A 122 -2.74 9.01 35.56
N ALA A 123 -3.51 8.31 34.74
CA ALA A 123 -2.98 7.69 33.51
C ALA A 123 -2.41 8.73 32.51
N THR A 124 -3.11 9.86 32.35
CA THR A 124 -2.66 10.96 31.47
C THR A 124 -1.41 11.62 32.02
N VAL A 125 -1.37 11.93 33.34
CA VAL A 125 -0.19 12.51 33.97
C VAL A 125 1.01 11.55 33.88
N ALA A 126 0.82 10.27 34.15
CA ALA A 126 1.89 9.27 34.10
C ALA A 126 2.54 9.17 32.71
N VAL A 127 1.77 9.32 31.63
CA VAL A 127 2.28 9.11 30.27
C VAL A 127 2.74 10.40 29.58
N GLU A 128 2.11 11.55 29.90
CA GLU A 128 2.36 12.81 29.19
C GLU A 128 3.27 13.78 29.96
N ASP A 129 3.21 13.78 31.31
CA ASP A 129 3.93 14.76 32.15
C ASP A 129 3.95 14.31 33.64
N ASP A 130 4.88 13.41 34.00
CA ASP A 130 5.00 12.85 35.35
C ASP A 130 5.26 13.90 36.41
N THR A 131 5.83 15.06 36.05
CA THR A 131 6.09 16.20 36.93
C THR A 131 4.96 17.24 36.92
N PHE A 132 3.82 16.97 36.24
CA PHE A 132 2.75 17.94 36.01
C PHE A 132 2.34 18.72 37.27
N TRP A 133 2.13 18.05 38.37
CA TRP A 133 1.67 18.69 39.62
C TRP A 133 2.67 19.68 40.23
N ASP A 134 3.98 19.45 39.98
CA ASP A 134 5.07 20.22 40.60
C ASP A 134 5.75 21.22 39.65
N ASN A 135 5.65 21.04 38.34
CA ASN A 135 6.30 21.90 37.36
C ASN A 135 5.58 23.24 37.17
N TYR A 136 6.26 24.24 36.63
CA TYR A 136 5.70 25.58 36.35
C TYR A 136 5.23 25.71 34.89
N GLY A 137 4.63 24.66 34.32
CA GLY A 137 4.20 24.57 32.93
C GLY A 137 5.31 24.11 31.96
N VAL A 138 6.52 23.94 32.49
CA VAL A 138 7.70 23.50 31.74
C VAL A 138 8.54 22.60 32.63
N ASP A 139 9.11 21.55 32.11
CA ASP A 139 10.09 20.70 32.76
C ASP A 139 11.48 20.90 32.15
N PRO A 140 12.38 21.72 32.79
CA PRO A 140 13.72 21.94 32.28
C PRO A 140 14.60 20.68 32.31
N ALA A 141 14.34 19.74 33.25
CA ALA A 141 15.10 18.51 33.36
C ALA A 141 14.76 17.56 32.19
N ALA A 142 13.46 17.39 31.90
CA ALA A 142 12.99 16.61 30.74
C ALA A 142 13.51 17.20 29.42
N ILE A 143 13.50 18.54 29.27
CA ILE A 143 14.08 19.19 28.08
C ILE A 143 15.57 18.88 27.95
N GLY A 144 16.33 18.99 29.04
CA GLY A 144 17.76 18.66 29.05
C GLY A 144 18.04 17.19 28.69
N ALA A 145 17.25 16.28 29.25
CA ALA A 145 17.32 14.84 28.94
C ALA A 145 16.99 14.53 27.49
N ALA A 146 15.94 15.16 26.94
CA ALA A 146 15.54 14.98 25.54
C ALA A 146 16.61 15.48 24.57
N VAL A 147 17.20 16.66 24.83
CA VAL A 147 18.30 17.20 24.00
C VAL A 147 19.50 16.24 24.01
N LEU A 148 19.88 15.72 25.19
CA LEU A 148 21.00 14.79 25.32
C LEU A 148 20.71 13.44 24.62
N ASN A 149 19.48 12.95 24.72
CA ASN A 149 19.07 11.69 24.12
C ASN A 149 18.99 11.79 22.58
N ASN A 150 18.42 12.88 22.07
CA ASN A 150 18.36 13.17 20.63
C ASN A 150 19.76 13.40 20.02
N TYR A 151 20.71 13.97 20.80
CA TYR A 151 22.09 14.08 20.37
C TYR A 151 22.81 12.72 20.30
N ARG A 152 22.46 11.79 21.18
CA ARG A 152 23.07 10.44 21.21
C ARG A 152 22.45 9.48 20.19
N ASN A 153 21.16 9.61 19.90
CA ASN A 153 20.39 8.71 19.04
C ASN A 153 19.94 9.44 17.77
N GLN A 154 20.87 9.72 16.85
CA GLN A 154 20.58 10.46 15.60
C GLN A 154 19.70 9.68 14.62
N ASP A 155 19.60 8.36 14.76
CA ASP A 155 18.81 7.48 13.87
C ASP A 155 17.43 7.09 14.45
N GLY A 156 17.06 7.61 15.63
CA GLY A 156 15.79 7.32 16.30
C GLY A 156 14.75 8.44 16.16
N ARG A 157 13.46 8.15 16.41
CA ARG A 157 12.44 9.19 16.56
C ARG A 157 12.84 10.13 17.70
N PRO A 158 12.76 11.47 17.51
CA PRO A 158 13.09 12.42 18.57
C PRO A 158 12.21 12.20 19.80
N VAL A 159 12.81 12.09 20.97
CA VAL A 159 12.09 12.04 22.26
C VAL A 159 11.59 13.45 22.57
N GLY A 160 10.28 13.61 22.71
CA GLY A 160 9.64 14.87 23.08
C GLY A 160 9.72 15.10 24.61
N ALA A 161 9.82 16.35 25.01
CA ALA A 161 9.79 16.79 26.40
C ALA A 161 8.79 17.94 26.57
N SER A 162 7.58 17.79 26.02
CA SER A 162 6.52 18.80 26.13
C SER A 162 5.58 18.43 27.27
N THR A 163 5.34 19.35 28.21
CA THR A 163 4.39 19.19 29.31
C THR A 163 2.93 19.25 28.83
N ILE A 164 1.99 18.76 29.66
CA ILE A 164 0.54 18.91 29.44
C ILE A 164 0.17 20.38 29.19
N THR A 165 0.74 21.31 29.99
CA THR A 165 0.46 22.76 29.81
C THR A 165 0.98 23.28 28.46
N GLN A 166 2.15 22.83 27.99
CA GLN A 166 2.67 23.21 26.68
C GLN A 166 1.81 22.68 25.53
N GLN A 167 1.33 21.45 25.65
CA GLN A 167 0.41 20.87 24.67
C GLN A 167 -0.88 21.65 24.62
N LEU A 168 -1.51 21.96 25.75
CA LEU A 168 -2.74 22.73 25.84
C LEU A 168 -2.58 24.13 25.21
N VAL A 169 -1.52 24.84 25.55
CA VAL A 169 -1.23 26.17 25.01
C VAL A 169 -1.03 26.12 23.48
N ARG A 170 -0.39 25.08 22.98
CA ARG A 170 -0.25 24.87 21.55
C ARG A 170 -1.58 24.75 20.84
N HIS A 171 -2.56 24.07 21.44
CA HIS A 171 -3.91 23.96 20.91
C HIS A 171 -4.68 25.30 20.94
N ILE A 172 -4.49 26.09 21.97
CA ILE A 172 -5.27 27.33 22.19
C ILE A 172 -4.72 28.54 21.40
N ALA A 173 -3.38 28.70 21.36
CA ALA A 173 -2.77 29.97 20.98
C ALA A 173 -2.04 29.95 19.62
N PHE A 174 -1.90 28.80 18.95
CA PHE A 174 -1.16 28.70 17.70
C PHE A 174 -2.06 28.31 16.54
N SER A 175 -1.86 28.96 15.37
CA SER A 175 -2.50 28.56 14.12
C SER A 175 -2.00 27.17 13.70
N TYR A 176 -2.70 26.55 12.75
CA TYR A 176 -2.29 25.26 12.21
C TYR A 176 -0.86 25.29 11.66
N GLU A 177 -0.52 26.31 10.83
CA GLU A 177 0.79 26.45 10.22
C GLU A 177 1.90 26.60 11.27
N GLU A 178 1.61 27.34 12.36
CA GLU A 178 2.55 27.48 13.46
C GLU A 178 2.74 26.16 14.23
N ARG A 179 1.67 25.38 14.46
CA ARG A 179 1.76 24.09 15.19
C ARG A 179 2.60 23.05 14.50
N VAL A 180 2.50 22.94 13.16
CA VAL A 180 3.30 21.98 12.37
C VAL A 180 4.71 22.46 12.07
N SER A 181 5.01 23.74 12.30
CA SER A 181 6.36 24.29 12.07
C SER A 181 7.36 23.76 13.09
N VAL A 182 8.50 23.26 12.61
CA VAL A 182 9.65 22.86 13.46
C VAL A 182 10.55 24.07 13.62
N SER A 183 10.27 24.93 14.61
CA SER A 183 11.01 26.19 14.85
C SER A 183 11.33 26.35 16.33
N TYR A 184 12.56 26.77 16.64
CA TYR A 184 12.96 27.10 18.01
C TYR A 184 12.19 28.30 18.54
N GLU A 185 11.86 29.27 17.69
CA GLU A 185 11.08 30.43 18.05
C GLU A 185 9.67 30.03 18.52
N ARG A 186 8.97 29.18 17.73
CA ARG A 186 7.69 28.61 18.16
C ARG A 186 7.79 27.93 19.52
N LYS A 187 8.84 27.10 19.73
CA LYS A 187 9.01 26.39 20.99
C LYS A 187 9.26 27.33 22.16
N LEU A 188 9.98 28.44 21.96
CA LEU A 188 10.16 29.48 22.98
C LEU A 188 8.84 30.17 23.32
N ARG A 189 8.04 30.52 22.32
CA ARG A 189 6.69 31.10 22.53
C ARG A 189 5.77 30.13 23.28
N GLU A 190 5.78 28.85 22.95
CA GLU A 190 5.04 27.77 23.63
C GLU A 190 5.44 27.68 25.12
N ILE A 191 6.74 27.62 25.40
CA ILE A 191 7.31 27.60 26.75
C ILE A 191 6.84 28.84 27.55
N PHE A 192 6.93 30.01 26.96
CA PHE A 192 6.54 31.25 27.60
C PHE A 192 5.04 31.32 27.94
N LEU A 193 4.20 30.96 26.98
CA LEU A 193 2.75 30.94 27.18
C LEU A 193 2.31 29.86 28.19
N ALA A 194 2.99 28.70 28.23
CA ALA A 194 2.72 27.65 29.21
C ALA A 194 3.09 28.10 30.63
N PHE A 195 4.19 28.84 30.78
CA PHE A 195 4.56 29.46 32.05
C PHE A 195 3.50 30.48 32.50
N ILE A 196 3.03 31.38 31.60
CA ILE A 196 1.97 32.34 31.90
C ILE A 196 0.68 31.66 32.31
N MET A 197 0.26 30.60 31.60
CA MET A 197 -0.95 29.83 31.90
C MET A 197 -0.88 29.24 33.32
N THR A 198 0.27 28.65 33.73
CA THR A 198 0.47 28.04 35.04
C THR A 198 0.46 29.10 36.18
N GLN A 199 0.84 30.36 35.87
CA GLN A 199 0.71 31.45 36.86
C GLN A 199 -0.73 31.96 37.02
N GLN A 200 -1.58 31.78 36.06
CA GLN A 200 -2.94 32.32 36.00
C GLN A 200 -4.03 31.29 36.36
N ARG A 201 -3.70 29.99 36.30
CA ARG A 201 -4.63 28.87 36.45
C ARG A 201 -4.08 27.83 37.45
N SER A 202 -5.00 27.18 38.22
CA SER A 202 -4.62 26.02 39.01
C SER A 202 -4.31 24.81 38.12
N LYS A 203 -3.57 23.86 38.63
CA LYS A 203 -3.25 22.63 37.96
C LYS A 203 -4.49 21.81 37.60
N GLU A 204 -5.47 21.78 38.52
CA GLU A 204 -6.77 21.13 38.27
C GLU A 204 -7.52 21.78 37.11
N ALA A 205 -7.48 23.11 36.97
CA ALA A 205 -8.11 23.81 35.85
C ALA A 205 -7.37 23.52 34.55
N ILE A 206 -6.03 23.39 34.56
CA ILE A 206 -5.23 23.09 33.37
C ILE A 206 -5.50 21.66 32.88
N ILE A 207 -5.46 20.65 33.79
CA ILE A 207 -5.72 19.25 33.40
C ILE A 207 -7.17 19.05 32.94
N GLN A 208 -8.12 19.73 33.60
CA GLN A 208 -9.52 19.74 33.15
C GLN A 208 -9.64 20.27 31.72
N MET A 209 -9.04 21.40 31.41
CA MET A 209 -9.04 21.97 30.05
C MET A 209 -8.39 21.02 29.07
N TYR A 210 -7.22 20.45 29.41
CA TYR A 210 -6.51 19.51 28.55
C TYR A 210 -7.37 18.29 28.20
N LEU A 211 -7.91 17.62 29.20
CA LEU A 211 -8.71 16.40 29.03
C LEU A 211 -10.03 16.65 28.28
N ASN A 212 -10.55 17.87 28.28
CA ASN A 212 -11.73 18.23 27.50
C ASN A 212 -11.42 18.69 26.06
N GLU A 213 -10.13 18.99 25.73
CA GLU A 213 -9.75 19.57 24.44
C GLU A 213 -8.90 18.63 23.58
N ILE A 214 -8.12 17.74 24.21
CA ILE A 214 -7.17 16.93 23.46
C ILE A 214 -7.89 15.95 22.52
N TYR A 215 -7.27 15.70 21.39
CA TYR A 215 -7.77 14.76 20.37
C TYR A 215 -7.36 13.33 20.67
N TYR A 216 -8.32 12.41 20.70
CA TYR A 216 -8.13 10.98 20.95
C TYR A 216 -8.19 10.12 19.69
N GLY A 217 -8.30 10.69 18.50
CA GLY A 217 -8.55 9.97 17.26
C GLY A 217 -10.04 9.82 16.93
N ASN A 218 -10.35 9.43 15.70
CA ASN A 218 -11.72 9.11 15.27
C ASN A 218 -12.76 10.21 15.59
N LEU A 219 -12.38 11.49 15.40
CA LEU A 219 -13.18 12.69 15.68
C LEU A 219 -13.54 12.89 17.18
N ALA A 220 -12.95 12.13 18.08
CA ALA A 220 -13.18 12.26 19.51
C ALA A 220 -12.29 13.35 20.12
N TYR A 221 -12.87 14.50 20.40
CA TYR A 221 -12.25 15.63 21.12
C TYR A 221 -12.74 15.67 22.55
N GLY A 222 -11.80 15.54 23.48
CA GLY A 222 -12.07 15.44 24.91
C GLY A 222 -12.41 14.02 25.36
N ILE A 223 -12.23 13.82 26.68
CA ILE A 223 -12.33 12.48 27.30
C ILE A 223 -13.74 11.91 27.26
N GLU A 224 -14.78 12.76 27.34
CA GLU A 224 -16.16 12.28 27.25
C GLU A 224 -16.47 11.77 25.83
N ALA A 225 -16.09 12.53 24.79
CA ALA A 225 -16.26 12.08 23.44
C ALA A 225 -15.46 10.79 23.16
N ALA A 226 -14.25 10.69 23.72
CA ALA A 226 -13.44 9.49 23.58
C ALA A 226 -14.08 8.26 24.27
N ALA A 227 -14.62 8.42 25.48
CA ALA A 227 -15.31 7.36 26.20
C ALA A 227 -16.55 6.87 25.45
N GLN A 228 -17.33 7.80 24.90
CA GLN A 228 -18.50 7.47 24.08
C GLN A 228 -18.07 6.75 22.77
N THR A 229 -17.09 7.31 22.07
CA THR A 229 -16.62 6.78 20.78
C THR A 229 -16.06 5.35 20.93
N TYR A 230 -15.17 5.15 21.89
CA TYR A 230 -14.46 3.88 21.99
C TYR A 230 -15.12 2.84 22.91
N PHE A 231 -15.99 3.26 23.82
CA PHE A 231 -16.61 2.34 24.80
C PHE A 231 -18.13 2.46 24.89
N GLY A 232 -18.75 3.42 24.19
CA GLY A 232 -20.21 3.63 24.18
C GLY A 232 -20.80 3.97 25.54
N LYS A 233 -20.02 4.65 26.43
CA LYS A 233 -20.43 4.98 27.79
C LYS A 233 -19.82 6.31 28.28
N PRO A 234 -20.42 6.96 29.31
CA PRO A 234 -19.88 8.18 29.88
C PRO A 234 -18.47 7.99 30.44
N ALA A 235 -17.65 9.04 30.39
CA ALA A 235 -16.29 8.98 30.94
C ALA A 235 -16.24 8.65 32.43
N GLN A 236 -17.29 9.03 33.18
CA GLN A 236 -17.41 8.70 34.60
C GLN A 236 -17.44 7.19 34.89
N ASP A 237 -17.85 6.38 33.93
CA ASP A 237 -17.97 4.92 34.06
C ASP A 237 -16.72 4.17 33.55
N LEU A 238 -15.65 4.90 33.18
CA LEU A 238 -14.42 4.28 32.71
C LEU A 238 -13.73 3.49 33.82
N THR A 239 -13.37 2.25 33.49
CA THR A 239 -12.52 1.42 34.35
C THR A 239 -11.05 1.86 34.25
N LEU A 240 -10.20 1.42 35.19
CA LEU A 240 -8.76 1.67 35.15
C LEU A 240 -8.14 1.20 33.81
N ALA A 241 -8.56 0.04 33.31
CA ALA A 241 -8.08 -0.50 32.06
C ALA A 241 -8.43 0.41 30.85
N GLU A 242 -9.63 0.93 30.80
CA GLU A 242 -10.11 1.84 29.75
C GLU A 242 -9.51 3.24 29.89
N SER A 243 -9.34 3.73 31.11
CA SER A 243 -8.65 5.01 31.37
C SER A 243 -7.21 5.01 30.86
N ALA A 244 -6.46 3.94 31.19
CA ALA A 244 -5.09 3.77 30.70
C ALA A 244 -5.06 3.57 29.16
N PHE A 245 -6.09 2.93 28.60
CA PHE A 245 -6.20 2.75 27.15
C PHE A 245 -6.37 4.09 26.42
N LEU A 246 -7.32 4.93 26.88
CA LEU A 246 -7.54 6.24 26.29
C LEU A 246 -6.35 7.17 26.48
N ALA A 247 -5.73 7.20 27.65
CA ALA A 247 -4.56 8.04 27.91
C ALA A 247 -3.39 7.76 26.96
N GLY A 248 -3.37 6.58 26.31
CA GLY A 248 -2.34 6.22 25.33
C GLY A 248 -2.50 6.83 23.95
N LEU A 249 -3.72 7.21 23.55
CA LEU A 249 -4.05 7.57 22.18
C LEU A 249 -3.54 8.96 21.73
N PRO A 250 -3.57 10.03 22.57
CA PRO A 250 -3.31 11.41 22.12
C PRO A 250 -1.92 11.63 21.52
N GLN A 251 -0.91 10.90 21.93
CA GLN A 251 0.47 11.06 21.42
C GLN A 251 0.60 10.66 19.94
N SER A 252 -0.14 9.62 19.49
CA SER A 252 -0.16 9.17 18.10
C SER A 252 -1.47 8.45 17.78
N PRO A 253 -2.59 9.20 17.60
CA PRO A 253 -3.92 8.62 17.43
C PRO A 253 -4.05 7.69 16.22
N LEU A 254 -3.23 7.87 15.18
CA LEU A 254 -3.22 7.03 13.99
C LEU A 254 -2.44 5.71 14.19
N ASP A 255 -1.29 5.76 14.88
CA ASP A 255 -0.46 4.58 15.13
C ASP A 255 -1.14 3.62 16.12
N TRP A 256 -1.94 4.15 17.04
CA TRP A 256 -2.65 3.42 18.09
C TRP A 256 -4.17 3.46 17.94
N ASP A 257 -4.67 3.67 16.70
CA ASP A 257 -6.10 3.62 16.44
C ASP A 257 -6.67 2.21 16.76
N PRO A 258 -7.57 2.08 17.75
CA PRO A 258 -8.11 0.79 18.16
C PRO A 258 -8.87 0.03 17.08
N TYR A 259 -9.41 0.71 16.10
CA TYR A 259 -10.16 0.10 15.00
C TYR A 259 -9.26 -0.51 13.92
N THR A 260 -8.03 -0.01 13.79
CA THR A 260 -7.09 -0.46 12.74
C THR A 260 -5.87 -1.17 13.31
N ASN A 261 -5.48 -0.90 14.56
CA ASN A 261 -4.27 -1.42 15.20
C ASN A 261 -4.46 -1.69 16.70
N PHE A 262 -5.44 -2.52 17.04
CA PHE A 262 -5.82 -2.82 18.43
C PHE A 262 -4.65 -3.34 19.27
N GLU A 263 -3.81 -4.22 18.73
CA GLU A 263 -2.68 -4.80 19.47
C GLU A 263 -1.65 -3.74 19.89
N ALA A 264 -1.39 -2.75 19.03
CA ALA A 264 -0.50 -1.65 19.37
C ALA A 264 -1.11 -0.74 20.44
N ALA A 265 -2.40 -0.44 20.35
CA ALA A 265 -3.12 0.31 21.39
C ALA A 265 -3.14 -0.44 22.72
N LYS A 266 -3.36 -1.77 22.69
CA LYS A 266 -3.31 -2.64 23.87
C LYS A 266 -1.91 -2.68 24.51
N ALA A 267 -0.86 -2.82 23.72
CA ALA A 267 0.50 -2.77 24.21
C ALA A 267 0.84 -1.40 24.84
N ARG A 268 0.33 -0.31 24.25
CA ARG A 268 0.46 1.04 24.82
C ARG A 268 -0.25 1.18 26.17
N GLN A 269 -1.47 0.65 26.30
CA GLN A 269 -2.21 0.59 27.57
C GLN A 269 -1.39 -0.12 28.67
N GLU A 270 -0.81 -1.28 28.34
CA GLU A 270 -0.03 -2.06 29.30
C GLU A 270 1.22 -1.31 29.79
N PHE A 271 1.88 -0.61 28.86
CA PHE A 271 2.99 0.28 29.18
C PHE A 271 2.58 1.40 30.14
N ILE A 272 1.42 2.04 29.93
CA ILE A 272 0.92 3.11 30.81
C ILE A 272 0.58 2.58 32.21
N LEU A 273 -0.02 1.40 32.30
CA LEU A 273 -0.27 0.77 33.60
C LEU A 273 1.03 0.47 34.35
N ASP A 274 2.12 0.14 33.66
CA ASP A 274 3.45 0.00 34.30
C ASP A 274 3.98 1.36 34.77
N LEU A 275 3.87 2.42 33.97
CA LEU A 275 4.25 3.78 34.43
C LEU A 275 3.47 4.21 35.68
N MET A 276 2.15 3.97 35.69
CA MET A 276 1.34 4.30 36.86
C MET A 276 1.78 3.54 38.14
N VAL A 277 2.32 2.32 37.99
CA VAL A 277 2.93 1.58 39.12
C VAL A 277 4.24 2.20 39.55
N ASP A 278 5.12 2.55 38.59
CA ASP A 278 6.43 3.14 38.84
C ASP A 278 6.30 4.50 39.55
N GLU A 279 5.29 5.29 39.19
CA GLU A 279 4.93 6.57 39.84
C GLU A 279 4.13 6.40 41.15
N GLY A 280 3.82 5.15 41.55
CA GLY A 280 3.11 4.87 42.80
C GLY A 280 1.62 5.28 42.81
N MET A 281 1.04 5.53 41.60
CA MET A 281 -0.37 5.92 41.48
C MET A 281 -1.33 4.74 41.67
N ILE A 282 -0.91 3.53 41.28
CA ILE A 282 -1.68 2.29 41.42
C ILE A 282 -0.80 1.17 42.00
N SER A 283 -1.42 0.14 42.56
CA SER A 283 -0.67 -1.05 43.00
C SER A 283 -0.31 -1.97 41.84
N SER A 284 0.77 -2.75 41.96
CA SER A 284 1.13 -3.79 40.97
C SER A 284 0.06 -4.87 40.82
N LEU A 285 -0.84 -5.03 41.79
CA LEU A 285 -1.98 -5.94 41.72
C LEU A 285 -3.07 -5.35 40.78
N ASP A 286 -3.41 -4.07 41.00
CA ASP A 286 -4.43 -3.39 40.19
C ASP A 286 -3.97 -3.32 38.71
N ALA A 287 -2.69 -3.03 38.45
CA ALA A 287 -2.13 -3.05 37.10
C ALA A 287 -2.26 -4.43 36.43
N ARG A 288 -1.95 -5.53 37.17
CA ARG A 288 -2.10 -6.89 36.62
C ARG A 288 -3.57 -7.24 36.31
N ILE A 289 -4.50 -6.82 37.19
CA ILE A 289 -5.93 -7.02 36.95
C ILE A 289 -6.35 -6.24 35.70
N ALA A 290 -5.99 -4.96 35.58
CA ALA A 290 -6.34 -4.10 34.46
C ALA A 290 -5.76 -4.61 33.12
N LYS A 291 -4.52 -5.11 33.12
CA LYS A 291 -3.91 -5.75 31.93
C LYS A 291 -4.66 -7.01 31.49
N GLY A 292 -5.19 -7.79 32.44
CA GLY A 292 -5.95 -9.01 32.15
C GLY A 292 -7.39 -8.77 31.71
N VAL A 293 -7.89 -7.54 31.79
CA VAL A 293 -9.25 -7.21 31.32
C VAL A 293 -9.28 -7.17 29.79
N THR A 294 -10.25 -7.86 29.20
CA THR A 294 -10.54 -7.75 27.76
C THR A 294 -11.20 -6.41 27.49
N VAL A 295 -10.46 -5.49 26.89
CA VAL A 295 -11.00 -4.20 26.43
C VAL A 295 -11.82 -4.45 25.16
N ARG A 296 -13.10 -4.06 25.18
CA ARG A 296 -14.00 -4.15 24.02
C ARG A 296 -14.22 -2.76 23.46
N ILE A 297 -13.87 -2.58 22.19
CA ILE A 297 -14.11 -1.32 21.48
C ILE A 297 -15.54 -1.32 20.95
N ALA A 298 -16.27 -0.24 21.19
CA ALA A 298 -17.59 -0.02 20.64
C ALA A 298 -17.52 0.15 19.12
N PRO A 299 -18.58 -0.16 18.38
CA PRO A 299 -18.66 0.18 16.96
C PRO A 299 -18.32 1.66 16.71
N ARG A 300 -17.61 1.96 15.61
CA ARG A 300 -17.06 3.30 15.34
C ARG A 300 -18.13 4.40 15.31
N ILE A 301 -19.33 4.06 14.79
CA ILE A 301 -20.55 4.86 14.86
C ILE A 301 -21.70 3.87 15.00
N THR A 302 -22.64 4.09 15.91
CA THR A 302 -23.78 3.19 16.07
C THR A 302 -24.92 3.57 15.14
N ALA A 303 -25.75 2.60 14.74
CA ALA A 303 -26.93 2.84 13.92
C ALA A 303 -27.94 3.82 14.61
N ASN A 304 -27.98 3.86 15.96
CA ASN A 304 -28.81 4.81 16.71
C ASN A 304 -28.28 6.25 16.63
N GLU A 305 -26.98 6.43 16.49
CA GLU A 305 -26.36 7.75 16.31
C GLU A 305 -26.56 8.26 14.90
N ALA A 306 -26.50 7.38 13.90
CA ALA A 306 -26.82 7.73 12.50
C ALA A 306 -28.31 8.04 12.30
N ALA A 307 -29.22 7.49 13.11
CA ALA A 307 -30.65 7.78 13.04
C ALA A 307 -31.10 9.10 13.73
N GLY A 308 -30.19 9.76 14.47
CA GLY A 308 -30.47 11.00 15.20
C GLY A 308 -30.14 12.25 14.40
N ASP A 309 -29.00 12.89 14.70
CA ASP A 309 -28.60 14.19 14.12
C ASP A 309 -27.30 14.11 13.29
N VAL A 310 -26.80 12.91 12.97
CA VAL A 310 -25.56 12.71 12.22
C VAL A 310 -25.89 12.26 10.80
N THR A 311 -25.63 13.10 9.82
CA THR A 311 -25.60 12.69 8.41
C THR A 311 -24.27 11.96 8.16
N LEU A 312 -24.33 10.70 7.77
CA LEU A 312 -23.14 9.91 7.37
C LEU A 312 -23.46 9.10 6.11
N GLU A 313 -23.26 9.74 4.97
CA GLU A 313 -23.29 9.07 3.68
C GLU A 313 -21.88 8.61 3.30
N ALA A 314 -21.78 7.48 2.58
CA ALA A 314 -20.50 6.95 2.14
C ALA A 314 -19.46 6.79 3.28
N ALA A 315 -19.83 6.18 4.40
CA ALA A 315 -19.06 6.11 5.64
C ALA A 315 -17.59 5.69 5.42
N HIS A 316 -17.34 4.64 4.64
CA HIS A 316 -15.98 4.15 4.36
C HIS A 316 -15.12 5.17 3.62
N PHE A 317 -15.71 5.92 2.68
CA PHE A 317 -14.98 6.95 1.95
C PHE A 317 -14.68 8.16 2.82
N VAL A 318 -15.65 8.65 3.60
CA VAL A 318 -15.45 9.78 4.52
C VAL A 318 -14.33 9.49 5.51
N LEU A 319 -14.36 8.31 6.14
CA LEU A 319 -13.32 7.88 7.08
C LEU A 319 -11.95 7.68 6.39
N TYR A 320 -11.93 7.22 5.14
CA TYR A 320 -10.71 7.16 4.33
C TYR A 320 -10.14 8.56 4.09
N VAL A 321 -10.96 9.53 3.66
CA VAL A 321 -10.54 10.92 3.44
C VAL A 321 -10.04 11.56 4.74
N GLN A 322 -10.76 11.36 5.84
CA GLN A 322 -10.34 11.83 7.15
C GLN A 322 -8.94 11.33 7.50
N ASN A 323 -8.68 10.03 7.40
CA ASN A 323 -7.38 9.44 7.69
C ASN A 323 -6.26 10.01 6.80
N GLU A 324 -6.54 10.26 5.51
CA GLU A 324 -5.58 10.89 4.60
C GLU A 324 -5.27 12.34 5.00
N LEU A 325 -6.28 13.11 5.38
CA LEU A 325 -6.09 14.49 5.84
C LEU A 325 -5.36 14.55 7.18
N GLU A 326 -5.66 13.63 8.10
CA GLU A 326 -4.95 13.55 9.39
C GLU A 326 -3.46 13.20 9.21
N LYS A 327 -3.12 12.32 8.25
CA LYS A 327 -1.72 12.03 7.91
C LYS A 327 -0.99 13.23 7.31
N LEU A 328 -1.68 14.03 6.48
CA LEU A 328 -1.07 15.17 5.77
C LEU A 328 -0.96 16.41 6.65
N TYR A 329 -1.98 16.71 7.44
CA TYR A 329 -2.13 17.95 8.17
C TYR A 329 -2.08 17.79 9.69
N GLY A 330 -2.03 16.55 10.16
CA GLY A 330 -2.11 16.24 11.59
C GLY A 330 -3.57 16.15 12.09
N PRO A 331 -3.76 15.44 13.21
CA PRO A 331 -5.10 15.06 13.69
C PRO A 331 -5.99 16.25 14.06
N ASP A 332 -5.43 17.38 14.49
CA ASP A 332 -6.18 18.53 15.00
C ASP A 332 -6.62 19.52 13.93
N ALA A 333 -6.07 19.42 12.71
CA ALA A 333 -6.19 20.47 11.72
C ALA A 333 -7.65 20.73 11.28
N MET A 334 -8.40 19.64 11.06
CA MET A 334 -9.80 19.74 10.57
C MET A 334 -10.73 20.36 11.60
N ALA A 335 -10.63 19.93 12.86
CA ALA A 335 -11.54 20.37 13.91
C ALA A 335 -11.31 21.82 14.34
N LEU A 336 -10.04 22.23 14.42
CA LEU A 336 -9.70 23.59 14.83
C LEU A 336 -9.93 24.61 13.71
N GLY A 337 -9.91 24.17 12.44
CA GLY A 337 -10.18 25.01 11.28
C GLY A 337 -11.65 25.13 10.88
N GLY A 338 -12.53 24.26 11.37
CA GLY A 338 -13.92 24.19 10.90
C GLY A 338 -13.98 23.98 9.38
N TRP A 339 -13.20 23.01 8.90
CA TRP A 339 -12.96 22.82 7.48
C TRP A 339 -14.20 22.40 6.71
N GLN A 340 -14.40 23.03 5.55
CA GLN A 340 -15.34 22.61 4.52
C GLN A 340 -14.53 21.82 3.48
N ILE A 341 -14.76 20.51 3.39
CA ILE A 341 -13.97 19.60 2.57
C ILE A 341 -14.85 19.14 1.41
N THR A 342 -14.59 19.68 0.21
CA THR A 342 -15.20 19.16 -1.02
C THR A 342 -14.38 17.99 -1.51
N THR A 343 -14.99 16.81 -1.51
CA THR A 343 -14.34 15.57 -1.93
C THR A 343 -14.51 15.29 -3.42
N SER A 344 -13.85 14.26 -3.92
CA SER A 344 -13.99 13.78 -5.30
C SER A 344 -15.19 12.85 -5.51
N LEU A 345 -15.83 12.39 -4.44
CA LEU A 345 -16.96 11.47 -4.51
C LEU A 345 -18.10 12.05 -5.34
N ASP A 346 -18.79 11.22 -6.08
CA ASP A 346 -20.08 11.50 -6.70
C ASP A 346 -21.13 10.67 -5.95
N LEU A 347 -22.02 11.34 -5.20
CA LEU A 347 -22.96 10.67 -4.32
C LEU A 347 -23.92 9.78 -5.11
N ASN A 348 -24.35 10.21 -6.31
CA ASN A 348 -25.22 9.40 -7.18
C ASN A 348 -24.52 8.09 -7.61
N MET A 349 -23.21 8.15 -7.96
CA MET A 349 -22.44 6.94 -8.29
C MET A 349 -22.21 6.05 -7.06
N GLN A 350 -22.02 6.62 -5.88
CA GLN A 350 -21.87 5.90 -4.63
C GLN A 350 -23.14 5.10 -4.29
N GLU A 351 -24.30 5.76 -4.26
CA GLU A 351 -25.60 5.16 -3.94
C GLU A 351 -25.99 4.07 -4.96
N MET A 352 -25.73 4.33 -6.24
CA MET A 352 -25.93 3.36 -7.32
C MET A 352 -25.06 2.11 -7.09
N ALA A 353 -23.76 2.31 -6.77
CA ALA A 353 -22.83 1.22 -6.54
C ALA A 353 -23.18 0.39 -5.29
N GLU A 354 -23.59 1.05 -4.19
CA GLU A 354 -24.07 0.39 -2.96
C GLU A 354 -25.32 -0.44 -3.22
N THR A 355 -26.30 0.14 -3.91
CA THR A 355 -27.55 -0.55 -4.25
C THR A 355 -27.29 -1.76 -5.13
N ALA A 356 -26.51 -1.61 -6.19
CA ALA A 356 -26.15 -2.70 -7.08
C ALA A 356 -25.38 -3.82 -6.35
N ALA A 357 -24.48 -3.46 -5.42
CA ALA A 357 -23.74 -4.42 -4.61
C ALA A 357 -24.66 -5.20 -3.66
N ARG A 358 -25.57 -4.50 -2.93
CA ARG A 358 -26.56 -5.14 -2.05
C ARG A 358 -27.45 -6.12 -2.81
N GLU A 359 -28.02 -5.71 -3.95
CA GLU A 359 -28.86 -6.57 -4.79
C GLU A 359 -28.09 -7.79 -5.29
N ARG A 360 -26.85 -7.60 -5.73
CA ARG A 360 -26.01 -8.67 -6.26
C ARG A 360 -25.69 -9.72 -5.20
N VAL A 361 -25.27 -9.28 -4.01
CA VAL A 361 -24.96 -10.21 -2.91
C VAL A 361 -26.23 -10.91 -2.43
N ALA A 362 -27.35 -10.21 -2.24
CA ALA A 362 -28.63 -10.81 -1.84
C ALA A 362 -29.07 -11.92 -2.79
N ALA A 363 -28.90 -11.72 -4.11
CA ALA A 363 -29.23 -12.72 -5.12
C ALA A 363 -28.33 -13.98 -5.08
N ARG A 364 -27.17 -13.92 -4.40
CA ARG A 364 -26.15 -14.97 -4.39
C ARG A 364 -25.92 -15.61 -3.00
N ALA A 365 -26.25 -14.89 -1.93
CA ALA A 365 -25.92 -15.24 -0.55
C ALA A 365 -26.25 -16.70 -0.20
N ALA A 366 -27.49 -17.11 -0.43
CA ALA A 366 -27.99 -18.44 -0.04
C ALA A 366 -27.33 -19.60 -0.81
N ALA A 367 -27.05 -19.39 -2.12
CA ALA A 367 -26.52 -20.44 -3.00
C ALA A 367 -24.98 -20.55 -2.94
N HIS A 368 -24.29 -19.45 -2.62
CA HIS A 368 -22.83 -19.35 -2.78
C HIS A 368 -22.10 -18.95 -1.50
N ASN A 369 -22.77 -18.83 -0.36
CA ASN A 369 -22.16 -18.42 0.92
C ASN A 369 -21.33 -17.14 0.77
N VAL A 370 -21.86 -16.11 0.12
CA VAL A 370 -21.26 -14.79 0.00
C VAL A 370 -22.04 -13.80 0.85
N SER A 371 -21.35 -12.98 1.63
CA SER A 371 -21.96 -12.01 2.55
C SER A 371 -21.64 -10.56 2.25
N ASN A 372 -20.59 -10.28 1.45
CA ASN A 372 -20.13 -8.91 1.27
C ASN A 372 -19.59 -8.64 -0.14
N ALA A 373 -19.51 -7.34 -0.49
CA ALA A 373 -18.87 -6.83 -1.70
C ALA A 373 -18.29 -5.45 -1.47
N SER A 374 -17.29 -5.10 -2.27
CA SER A 374 -16.63 -3.79 -2.29
C SER A 374 -16.53 -3.29 -3.73
N VAL A 375 -16.71 -1.98 -3.90
CA VAL A 375 -16.66 -1.31 -5.21
C VAL A 375 -15.78 -0.08 -5.13
N VAL A 376 -14.90 0.10 -6.11
CA VAL A 376 -14.11 1.33 -6.30
C VAL A 376 -14.32 1.83 -7.72
N ILE A 377 -14.71 3.11 -7.87
CA ILE A 377 -14.86 3.77 -9.16
C ILE A 377 -13.87 4.92 -9.24
N LEU A 378 -12.98 4.88 -10.25
CA LEU A 378 -11.94 5.89 -10.47
C LEU A 378 -12.10 6.59 -11.82
N LYS A 379 -11.75 7.87 -11.87
CA LYS A 379 -11.57 8.63 -13.11
C LYS A 379 -10.11 8.52 -13.55
N PRO A 380 -9.78 7.82 -14.65
CA PRO A 380 -8.42 7.40 -14.94
C PRO A 380 -7.43 8.54 -15.25
N ASN A 381 -7.91 9.68 -15.76
CA ASN A 381 -7.04 10.80 -16.14
C ASN A 381 -6.67 11.73 -14.97
N SER A 382 -7.51 11.82 -13.93
CA SER A 382 -7.30 12.68 -12.76
C SER A 382 -7.02 11.91 -11.48
N GLY A 383 -7.32 10.59 -11.45
CA GLY A 383 -7.22 9.76 -10.26
C GLY A 383 -8.30 10.03 -9.21
N GLU A 384 -9.35 10.80 -9.55
CA GLU A 384 -10.47 11.07 -8.67
C GLU A 384 -11.19 9.78 -8.29
N ILE A 385 -11.43 9.59 -6.99
CA ILE A 385 -12.23 8.49 -6.46
C ILE A 385 -13.69 8.94 -6.51
N LEU A 386 -14.45 8.39 -7.46
CA LEU A 386 -15.84 8.77 -7.68
C LEU A 386 -16.81 8.00 -6.78
N ALA A 387 -16.45 6.76 -6.40
CA ALA A 387 -17.17 5.97 -5.40
C ALA A 387 -16.22 4.99 -4.68
N MET A 388 -16.49 4.73 -3.40
CA MET A 388 -15.80 3.75 -2.57
C MET A 388 -16.79 3.06 -1.63
N VAL A 389 -17.25 1.89 -2.01
CA VAL A 389 -18.08 1.01 -1.18
C VAL A 389 -17.14 0.02 -0.48
N GLY A 390 -16.91 0.19 0.81
CA GLY A 390 -16.03 -0.68 1.58
C GLY A 390 -16.68 -1.98 2.03
N SER A 391 -17.99 -1.94 2.30
CA SER A 391 -18.87 -3.09 2.58
C SER A 391 -20.31 -2.73 2.20
N LEU A 392 -21.22 -3.70 2.21
CA LEU A 392 -22.64 -3.50 1.86
C LEU A 392 -23.39 -2.61 2.84
N ASP A 393 -23.06 -2.71 4.10
CA ASP A 393 -23.64 -1.91 5.18
C ASP A 393 -22.56 -1.71 6.27
N TYR A 394 -22.21 -0.46 6.53
CA TYR A 394 -21.22 -0.09 7.53
C TYR A 394 -21.64 -0.52 8.94
N PHE A 395 -22.94 -0.56 9.24
CA PHE A 395 -23.47 -0.84 10.55
C PHE A 395 -23.81 -2.31 10.80
N ASP A 396 -23.68 -3.19 9.81
CA ASP A 396 -23.97 -4.62 9.95
C ASP A 396 -22.74 -5.37 10.50
N GLU A 397 -22.76 -5.64 11.83
CA GLU A 397 -21.71 -6.42 12.50
C GLU A 397 -21.63 -7.87 12.00
N SER A 398 -22.72 -8.43 11.45
CA SER A 398 -22.74 -9.83 11.00
C SER A 398 -21.86 -10.10 9.77
N ILE A 399 -21.50 -9.04 9.05
CA ILE A 399 -20.63 -9.07 7.87
C ILE A 399 -19.31 -8.32 8.09
N ASP A 400 -18.96 -7.97 9.35
CA ASP A 400 -17.84 -7.07 9.67
C ASP A 400 -17.93 -5.76 8.89
N GLY A 401 -19.11 -5.13 8.89
CA GLY A 401 -19.47 -3.99 8.03
C GLY A 401 -18.53 -2.80 8.12
N GLN A 402 -17.88 -2.59 9.28
CA GLN A 402 -16.90 -1.52 9.49
C GLN A 402 -15.54 -1.76 8.81
N VAL A 403 -15.26 -2.99 8.37
CA VAL A 403 -14.05 -3.29 7.60
C VAL A 403 -14.15 -2.67 6.21
N ASN A 404 -13.31 -1.70 5.91
CA ASN A 404 -13.20 -1.13 4.56
C ASN A 404 -12.40 -2.07 3.66
N VAL A 405 -13.09 -2.98 2.95
CA VAL A 405 -12.45 -3.96 2.07
C VAL A 405 -11.78 -3.29 0.86
N ALA A 406 -12.20 -2.07 0.47
CA ALA A 406 -11.57 -1.34 -0.62
C ALA A 406 -10.09 -1.04 -0.37
N ILE A 407 -9.68 -0.90 0.90
CA ILE A 407 -8.29 -0.62 1.31
C ILE A 407 -7.66 -1.77 2.10
N SER A 408 -8.41 -2.82 2.41
CA SER A 408 -7.89 -4.00 3.10
C SER A 408 -7.16 -4.93 2.14
N PRO A 409 -5.98 -5.48 2.51
CA PRO A 409 -5.26 -6.43 1.67
C PRO A 409 -6.08 -7.70 1.44
N ARG A 410 -6.20 -8.13 0.17
CA ARG A 410 -6.87 -9.35 -0.27
C ARG A 410 -6.08 -9.97 -1.41
N GLN A 411 -6.17 -11.28 -1.59
CA GLN A 411 -5.52 -11.96 -2.70
C GLN A 411 -6.22 -11.62 -4.03
N PRO A 412 -5.53 -11.00 -5.01
CA PRO A 412 -6.16 -10.55 -6.27
C PRO A 412 -6.46 -11.69 -7.25
N GLY A 413 -5.94 -12.88 -7.00
CA GLY A 413 -6.04 -13.99 -7.95
C GLY A 413 -5.51 -13.60 -9.33
N SER A 414 -6.18 -14.07 -10.36
CA SER A 414 -5.79 -13.79 -11.76
C SER A 414 -5.98 -12.36 -12.22
N SER A 415 -6.57 -11.46 -11.43
CA SER A 415 -6.71 -10.04 -11.82
C SER A 415 -5.36 -9.33 -11.90
N ILE A 416 -4.30 -9.84 -11.25
CA ILE A 416 -2.95 -9.28 -11.28
C ILE A 416 -2.16 -9.63 -12.55
N LYS A 417 -2.60 -10.61 -13.35
CA LYS A 417 -1.88 -11.10 -14.54
C LYS A 417 -1.53 -10.00 -15.58
N PRO A 418 -2.37 -9.00 -15.87
CA PRO A 418 -2.00 -7.94 -16.81
C PRO A 418 -0.66 -7.28 -16.50
N ILE A 419 -0.27 -7.20 -15.22
CA ILE A 419 1.03 -6.65 -14.80
C ILE A 419 2.19 -7.57 -15.20
N THR A 420 2.02 -8.89 -15.10
CA THR A 420 3.01 -9.87 -15.57
C THR A 420 3.25 -9.73 -17.07
N TYR A 421 2.16 -9.62 -17.84
CA TYR A 421 2.23 -9.49 -19.27
C TYR A 421 2.80 -8.12 -19.70
N ALA A 422 2.46 -7.04 -19.02
CA ALA A 422 3.08 -5.73 -19.23
C ALA A 422 4.59 -5.76 -18.94
N THR A 423 5.00 -6.41 -17.84
CA THR A 423 6.42 -6.61 -17.49
C THR A 423 7.14 -7.43 -18.57
N ALA A 424 6.49 -8.46 -19.11
CA ALA A 424 7.06 -9.26 -20.18
C ALA A 424 7.30 -8.44 -21.45
N LEU A 425 6.33 -7.63 -21.87
CA LEU A 425 6.48 -6.71 -23.01
C LEU A 425 7.62 -5.70 -22.79
N GLN A 426 7.79 -5.15 -21.57
CA GLN A 426 8.94 -4.31 -21.23
C GLN A 426 10.29 -5.01 -21.36
N ARG A 427 10.31 -6.34 -21.24
CA ARG A 427 11.50 -7.20 -21.31
C ARG A 427 11.74 -7.84 -22.66
N GLY A 428 11.00 -7.40 -23.68
CA GLY A 428 11.21 -7.80 -25.06
C GLY A 428 10.37 -8.97 -25.54
N TRP A 429 9.41 -9.44 -24.76
CA TRP A 429 8.37 -10.34 -25.23
C TRP A 429 7.42 -9.59 -26.19
N SER A 430 6.73 -10.33 -27.04
CA SER A 430 5.78 -9.80 -28.03
C SER A 430 4.50 -10.64 -28.08
N THR A 431 3.48 -10.10 -28.73
CA THR A 431 2.20 -10.80 -28.91
C THR A 431 2.30 -12.03 -29.83
N ALA A 432 3.39 -12.15 -30.60
CA ALA A 432 3.68 -13.32 -31.44
C ALA A 432 4.36 -14.46 -30.66
N ASP A 433 4.80 -14.24 -29.44
CA ASP A 433 5.46 -15.30 -28.67
C ASP A 433 4.48 -16.40 -28.27
N VAL A 434 4.88 -17.63 -28.56
CA VAL A 434 4.14 -18.83 -28.19
C VAL A 434 4.53 -19.23 -26.77
N LEU A 435 3.54 -19.29 -25.91
CA LEU A 435 3.64 -19.81 -24.55
C LEU A 435 3.11 -21.24 -24.51
N TRP A 436 3.65 -22.06 -23.60
CA TRP A 436 3.26 -23.46 -23.54
C TRP A 436 2.40 -23.73 -22.30
N ASP A 437 1.09 -23.90 -22.52
CA ASP A 437 0.14 -24.31 -21.50
C ASP A 437 0.18 -25.83 -21.31
N VAL A 438 1.20 -26.32 -20.63
CA VAL A 438 1.47 -27.72 -20.31
C VAL A 438 1.75 -27.89 -18.84
N PRO A 439 1.61 -29.10 -18.24
CA PRO A 439 1.92 -29.31 -16.82
C PRO A 439 3.36 -28.91 -16.50
N ILE A 440 3.54 -27.99 -15.54
CA ILE A 440 4.84 -27.60 -15.00
C ILE A 440 4.87 -27.86 -13.50
N GLU A 441 6.05 -28.07 -12.94
CA GLU A 441 6.25 -28.20 -11.51
C GLU A 441 6.99 -26.97 -11.01
N LEU A 442 6.44 -26.32 -9.98
CA LEU A 442 7.05 -25.20 -9.27
C LEU A 442 7.61 -25.71 -7.95
N ASP A 443 8.87 -25.41 -7.68
CA ASP A 443 9.48 -25.64 -6.37
C ASP A 443 9.14 -24.44 -5.47
N LEU A 444 8.48 -24.68 -4.35
CA LEU A 444 8.08 -23.66 -3.38
C LEU A 444 9.15 -23.36 -2.34
N GLY A 445 10.30 -24.09 -2.35
CA GLY A 445 11.49 -23.80 -1.56
C GLY A 445 11.79 -24.81 -0.48
N ASP A 446 10.88 -25.48 0.16
CA ASP A 446 11.09 -26.43 1.28
C ASP A 446 10.90 -27.90 0.88
N GLY A 447 11.02 -28.17 -0.42
CA GLY A 447 10.79 -29.50 -0.99
C GLY A 447 9.33 -29.74 -1.37
N GLU A 448 8.44 -28.80 -1.09
CA GLU A 448 7.07 -28.80 -1.59
C GLU A 448 7.04 -28.39 -3.06
N LYS A 449 6.25 -29.12 -3.84
CA LYS A 449 6.04 -28.84 -5.26
C LYS A 449 4.59 -28.47 -5.52
N MET A 450 4.36 -27.41 -6.26
CA MET A 450 3.05 -27.02 -6.76
C MET A 450 2.99 -27.29 -8.26
N VAL A 451 1.90 -27.91 -8.72
CA VAL A 451 1.56 -28.06 -10.14
C VAL A 451 0.36 -27.18 -10.42
N PRO A 452 0.54 -25.98 -11.02
CA PRO A 452 -0.58 -25.13 -11.34
C PRO A 452 -1.46 -25.78 -12.43
N THR A 453 -2.76 -25.67 -12.25
CA THR A 453 -3.77 -26.15 -13.23
C THR A 453 -4.60 -24.99 -13.70
N ASN A 454 -5.15 -25.06 -14.92
CA ASN A 454 -6.17 -24.13 -15.37
C ASN A 454 -7.48 -24.37 -14.63
N TYR A 455 -8.35 -23.37 -14.61
CA TYR A 455 -9.64 -23.42 -13.89
C TYR A 455 -10.50 -24.63 -14.28
N ASP A 456 -10.49 -25.02 -15.55
CA ASP A 456 -11.22 -26.17 -16.11
C ASP A 456 -10.42 -27.48 -16.10
N GLY A 457 -9.19 -27.49 -15.57
CA GLY A 457 -8.31 -28.66 -15.47
C GLY A 457 -7.64 -29.08 -16.78
N TYR A 458 -7.88 -28.36 -17.90
CA TYR A 458 -7.29 -28.72 -19.19
C TYR A 458 -6.04 -27.91 -19.52
N TYR A 459 -5.11 -28.54 -20.27
CA TYR A 459 -3.92 -27.89 -20.83
C TYR A 459 -4.10 -27.80 -22.34
N ARG A 460 -3.76 -26.62 -22.93
CA ARG A 460 -3.99 -26.31 -24.35
C ARG A 460 -2.76 -26.49 -25.24
N GLY A 461 -1.61 -26.79 -24.64
CA GLY A 461 -0.35 -26.83 -25.38
C GLY A 461 0.13 -25.45 -25.80
N PRO A 462 0.49 -25.23 -27.09
CA PRO A 462 0.97 -23.95 -27.56
C PRO A 462 -0.18 -22.94 -27.67
N VAL A 463 -0.04 -21.79 -26.99
CA VAL A 463 -1.00 -20.67 -27.03
C VAL A 463 -0.24 -19.37 -27.31
N LEU A 464 -0.86 -18.44 -28.01
CA LEU A 464 -0.28 -17.12 -28.22
C LEU A 464 -0.42 -16.27 -26.95
N PHE A 465 0.44 -15.28 -26.82
CA PHE A 465 0.47 -14.32 -25.72
C PHE A 465 -0.91 -13.69 -25.45
N ARG A 466 -1.62 -13.25 -26.53
CA ARG A 466 -3.00 -12.71 -26.44
C ARG A 466 -3.97 -13.71 -25.84
N ASP A 467 -4.01 -14.94 -26.40
CA ASP A 467 -4.96 -15.96 -25.95
C ASP A 467 -4.72 -16.38 -24.50
N ALA A 468 -3.46 -16.43 -24.09
CA ALA A 468 -3.08 -16.78 -22.73
C ALA A 468 -3.56 -15.76 -21.70
N LEU A 469 -3.45 -14.44 -21.99
CA LEU A 469 -3.93 -13.38 -21.11
C LEU A 469 -5.47 -13.27 -21.14
N ALA A 470 -6.07 -13.23 -22.33
CA ALA A 470 -7.51 -13.07 -22.51
C ALA A 470 -8.31 -14.19 -21.83
N ASN A 471 -7.85 -15.42 -21.97
CA ASN A 471 -8.46 -16.60 -21.33
C ASN A 471 -7.99 -16.84 -19.90
N SER A 472 -7.09 -16.04 -19.39
CA SER A 472 -6.60 -16.14 -18.01
C SER A 472 -5.95 -17.48 -17.65
N TYR A 473 -5.28 -18.17 -18.60
CA TYR A 473 -4.59 -19.42 -18.32
C TYR A 473 -3.54 -19.25 -17.23
N ASN A 474 -3.29 -20.30 -16.43
CA ASN A 474 -2.46 -20.19 -15.24
C ASN A 474 -0.98 -20.50 -15.50
N ILE A 475 -0.66 -21.36 -16.45
CA ILE A 475 0.71 -21.81 -16.70
C ILE A 475 1.52 -20.72 -17.44
N PRO A 476 1.03 -20.10 -18.51
CA PRO A 476 1.75 -19.08 -19.27
C PRO A 476 2.31 -17.92 -18.42
N PRO A 477 1.53 -17.26 -17.54
CA PRO A 477 2.04 -16.16 -16.74
C PRO A 477 3.11 -16.59 -15.72
N VAL A 478 3.08 -17.84 -15.25
CA VAL A 478 4.16 -18.39 -14.38
C VAL A 478 5.47 -18.52 -15.16
N GLN A 479 5.41 -18.99 -16.41
CA GLN A 479 6.58 -19.05 -17.28
C GLN A 479 7.13 -17.64 -17.57
N LEU A 480 6.24 -16.67 -17.87
CA LEU A 480 6.64 -15.27 -18.05
C LEU A 480 7.29 -14.70 -16.79
N LEU A 481 6.65 -14.86 -15.62
CA LEU A 481 7.19 -14.34 -14.36
C LEU A 481 8.56 -14.96 -14.01
N ARG A 482 8.75 -16.24 -14.29
CA ARG A 482 10.05 -16.90 -14.09
C ARG A 482 11.13 -16.29 -14.98
N ASP A 483 10.81 -15.99 -16.24
CA ASP A 483 11.75 -15.40 -17.19
C ASP A 483 12.07 -13.94 -16.86
N VAL A 484 11.04 -13.11 -16.62
CA VAL A 484 11.24 -11.69 -16.33
C VAL A 484 11.73 -11.43 -14.90
N GLY A 485 11.46 -12.37 -13.97
CA GLY A 485 11.85 -12.29 -12.57
C GLY A 485 10.88 -11.49 -11.69
N VAL A 486 10.64 -11.97 -10.47
CA VAL A 486 9.78 -11.35 -9.45
C VAL A 486 10.19 -9.90 -9.14
N PRO A 487 11.48 -9.51 -9.05
CA PRO A 487 11.87 -8.12 -8.80
C PRO A 487 11.36 -7.15 -9.86
N ASN A 488 11.38 -7.53 -11.13
CA ASN A 488 10.90 -6.68 -12.23
C ASN A 488 9.37 -6.57 -12.21
N PHE A 489 8.67 -7.64 -11.88
CA PHE A 489 7.22 -7.61 -11.68
C PHE A 489 6.84 -6.64 -10.55
N VAL A 490 7.47 -6.75 -9.37
CA VAL A 490 7.20 -5.86 -8.22
C VAL A 490 7.50 -4.41 -8.58
N ALA A 491 8.59 -4.15 -9.32
CA ALA A 491 8.91 -2.80 -9.78
C ALA A 491 7.83 -2.24 -10.71
N THR A 492 7.35 -3.05 -11.68
CA THR A 492 6.25 -2.66 -12.59
C THR A 492 4.94 -2.44 -11.81
N ALA A 493 4.58 -3.35 -10.88
CA ALA A 493 3.39 -3.23 -10.06
C ALA A 493 3.37 -1.92 -9.26
N ARG A 494 4.50 -1.59 -8.60
CA ARG A 494 4.65 -0.33 -7.85
C ARG A 494 4.59 0.90 -8.75
N SER A 495 5.23 0.86 -9.91
CA SER A 495 5.14 1.98 -10.86
C SER A 495 3.70 2.23 -11.30
N MET A 496 2.87 1.19 -11.41
CA MET A 496 1.46 1.27 -11.79
C MET A 496 0.52 1.64 -10.64
N GLY A 497 0.98 1.62 -9.37
CA GLY A 497 0.18 2.06 -8.22
C GLY A 497 -0.10 0.99 -7.17
N ILE A 498 0.49 -0.22 -7.25
CA ILE A 498 0.39 -1.24 -6.22
C ILE A 498 1.57 -1.08 -5.26
N GLU A 499 1.35 -0.35 -4.17
CA GLU A 499 2.40 -0.01 -3.20
C GLU A 499 2.49 -1.01 -2.04
N SER A 500 1.45 -1.82 -1.84
CA SER A 500 1.35 -2.82 -0.76
C SER A 500 2.32 -4.00 -0.91
N LEU A 501 2.84 -4.28 -2.09
CA LEU A 501 3.86 -5.31 -2.31
C LEU A 501 5.23 -4.84 -1.79
N ARG A 502 5.40 -4.78 -0.46
CA ARG A 502 6.59 -4.20 0.23
C ARG A 502 7.63 -5.22 0.64
N GLU A 503 7.25 -6.48 0.74
CA GLU A 503 8.16 -7.55 1.13
C GLU A 503 9.31 -7.74 0.11
N PRO A 504 10.46 -8.24 0.52
CA PRO A 504 11.53 -8.58 -0.41
C PRO A 504 11.04 -9.51 -1.51
N PRO A 505 11.48 -9.32 -2.78
CA PRO A 505 11.00 -10.13 -3.91
C PRO A 505 11.11 -11.65 -3.72
N GLY A 506 12.06 -12.13 -2.91
CA GLY A 506 12.21 -13.54 -2.56
C GLY A 506 11.08 -14.12 -1.70
N PHE A 507 10.30 -13.27 -1.05
CA PHE A 507 9.13 -13.66 -0.24
C PHE A 507 7.97 -14.18 -1.11
N TYR A 508 7.72 -13.52 -2.26
CA TYR A 508 6.51 -13.77 -3.05
C TYR A 508 6.55 -15.04 -3.92
N GLY A 509 7.70 -15.44 -4.42
CA GLY A 509 7.81 -16.56 -5.35
C GLY A 509 7.05 -16.38 -6.67
N LEU A 510 6.93 -17.47 -7.45
CA LEU A 510 6.25 -17.47 -8.75
C LEU A 510 4.72 -17.48 -8.64
N ALA A 511 4.17 -17.82 -7.47
CA ALA A 511 2.74 -17.76 -7.20
C ALA A 511 2.19 -16.32 -7.24
N LEU A 512 3.06 -15.30 -7.17
CA LEU A 512 2.67 -13.89 -7.23
C LEU A 512 1.83 -13.54 -8.46
N THR A 513 2.15 -14.09 -9.63
CA THR A 513 1.37 -13.90 -10.86
C THR A 513 -0.03 -14.53 -10.85
N LEU A 514 -0.28 -15.42 -9.89
CA LEU A 514 -1.57 -16.07 -9.65
C LEU A 514 -2.31 -15.45 -8.46
N GLY A 515 -1.76 -14.37 -7.88
CA GLY A 515 -2.34 -13.65 -6.76
C GLY A 515 -1.82 -14.09 -5.39
N GLY A 516 -0.61 -14.68 -5.31
CA GLY A 516 0.02 -15.09 -4.04
C GLY A 516 0.52 -13.94 -3.15
N GLY A 517 0.29 -12.68 -3.53
CA GLY A 517 0.54 -11.48 -2.72
C GLY A 517 -0.77 -10.72 -2.53
N GLU A 518 -1.06 -10.30 -1.31
CA GLU A 518 -2.27 -9.56 -0.99
C GLU A 518 -2.13 -8.07 -1.36
N VAL A 519 -3.20 -7.51 -1.93
CA VAL A 519 -3.25 -6.10 -2.38
C VAL A 519 -4.66 -5.53 -2.16
N PRO A 520 -4.79 -4.22 -1.83
CA PRO A 520 -6.09 -3.54 -1.75
C PRO A 520 -6.80 -3.43 -3.11
N LEU A 521 -8.14 -3.45 -3.09
CA LEU A 521 -8.95 -3.20 -4.29
C LEU A 521 -8.66 -1.82 -4.90
N LEU A 522 -8.47 -0.81 -4.08
CA LEU A 522 -8.11 0.54 -4.52
C LEU A 522 -6.80 0.56 -5.32
N GLU A 523 -5.75 -0.12 -4.84
CA GLU A 523 -4.46 -0.17 -5.53
C GLU A 523 -4.54 -0.96 -6.85
N MET A 524 -5.28 -2.06 -6.86
CA MET A 524 -5.53 -2.81 -8.10
C MET A 524 -6.31 -1.96 -9.10
N THR A 525 -7.38 -1.28 -8.67
CA THR A 525 -8.17 -0.39 -9.53
C THR A 525 -7.31 0.78 -10.05
N HIS A 526 -6.39 1.30 -9.23
CA HIS A 526 -5.42 2.33 -9.61
C HIS A 526 -4.42 1.83 -10.67
N ALA A 527 -3.94 0.59 -10.54
CA ALA A 527 -3.09 0.00 -11.58
C ALA A 527 -3.80 -0.14 -12.92
N PHE A 528 -5.10 -0.46 -12.92
CA PHE A 528 -5.93 -0.47 -14.12
C PHE A 528 -6.24 0.95 -14.63
N ALA A 529 -6.36 1.94 -13.74
CA ALA A 529 -6.44 3.36 -14.16
C ALA A 529 -5.17 3.81 -14.89
N THR A 530 -4.01 3.29 -14.50
CA THR A 530 -2.74 3.52 -15.23
C THR A 530 -2.81 2.95 -16.66
N LEU A 531 -3.40 1.76 -16.86
CA LEU A 531 -3.63 1.21 -18.21
C LEU A 531 -4.62 2.07 -19.01
N ALA A 532 -5.75 2.42 -18.41
CA ALA A 532 -6.78 3.27 -19.03
C ALA A 532 -6.25 4.65 -19.44
N ASN A 533 -5.30 5.18 -18.67
CA ASN A 533 -4.63 6.47 -18.91
C ASN A 533 -3.33 6.33 -19.71
N GLN A 534 -3.29 5.38 -20.64
CA GLN A 534 -2.19 5.18 -21.58
C GLN A 534 -0.82 5.01 -20.91
N GLY A 535 -0.76 4.31 -19.78
CA GLY A 535 0.47 4.03 -19.04
C GLY A 535 0.94 5.15 -18.10
N GLN A 536 0.19 6.23 -18.01
CA GLN A 536 0.45 7.30 -17.06
C GLN A 536 -0.32 7.05 -15.75
N LYS A 537 0.40 6.86 -14.64
CA LYS A 537 -0.20 6.71 -13.32
C LYS A 537 -0.77 8.04 -12.84
N PRO A 538 -2.11 8.19 -12.69
CA PRO A 538 -2.69 9.38 -12.08
C PRO A 538 -2.38 9.39 -10.59
N ARG A 539 -2.39 10.55 -9.97
CA ARG A 539 -2.37 10.65 -8.51
C ARG A 539 -3.78 10.39 -7.99
N LEU A 540 -3.94 9.45 -7.06
CA LEU A 540 -5.23 9.27 -6.39
C LEU A 540 -5.65 10.58 -5.71
N THR A 541 -6.87 11.02 -5.99
CA THR A 541 -7.43 12.27 -5.53
C THR A 541 -8.76 11.98 -4.84
N SER A 542 -8.81 12.21 -3.54
CA SER A 542 -10.02 12.05 -2.72
C SER A 542 -10.61 13.40 -2.30
N VAL A 543 -9.83 14.48 -2.38
CA VAL A 543 -10.23 15.85 -2.00
C VAL A 543 -10.00 16.78 -3.17
N LEU A 544 -11.01 17.57 -3.52
CA LEU A 544 -10.94 18.61 -4.56
C LEU A 544 -10.58 19.97 -3.99
N GLN A 545 -11.18 20.36 -2.85
CA GLN A 545 -10.93 21.64 -2.22
C GLN A 545 -11.12 21.55 -0.70
N ILE A 546 -10.35 22.34 0.03
CA ILE A 546 -10.53 22.57 1.46
C ILE A 546 -10.59 24.07 1.69
N THR A 547 -11.63 24.54 2.38
CA THR A 547 -11.71 25.91 2.88
C THR A 547 -11.84 25.93 4.40
N ASP A 548 -11.36 26.98 5.05
CA ASP A 548 -11.58 27.20 6.48
C ASP A 548 -12.99 27.77 6.75
N SER A 549 -13.34 27.93 8.03
CA SER A 549 -14.62 28.54 8.46
C SER A 549 -14.82 29.98 8.01
N ARG A 550 -13.79 30.66 7.51
CA ARG A 550 -13.81 32.04 6.99
C ARG A 550 -13.90 32.08 5.47
N GLY A 551 -13.87 30.92 4.81
CA GLY A 551 -13.89 30.78 3.35
C GLY A 551 -12.50 30.91 2.68
N ASN A 552 -11.41 30.94 3.44
CA ASN A 552 -10.06 30.92 2.85
C ASN A 552 -9.75 29.54 2.30
N VAL A 553 -9.19 29.47 1.10
CA VAL A 553 -8.77 28.22 0.48
C VAL A 553 -7.47 27.74 1.11
N ILE A 554 -7.51 26.56 1.75
CA ILE A 554 -6.36 25.86 2.33
C ILE A 554 -5.72 24.95 1.29
N PHE A 555 -6.55 24.25 0.52
CA PHE A 555 -6.11 23.31 -0.52
C PHE A 555 -7.05 23.41 -1.73
N ASP A 556 -6.47 23.32 -2.93
CA ASP A 556 -7.19 23.26 -4.19
C ASP A 556 -6.46 22.28 -5.12
N ALA A 557 -7.11 21.18 -5.46
CA ALA A 557 -6.51 20.12 -6.29
C ALA A 557 -6.16 20.62 -7.70
N GLN A 558 -6.90 21.58 -8.26
CA GLN A 558 -6.60 22.11 -9.60
C GLN A 558 -5.33 22.97 -9.60
N GLN A 559 -5.10 23.74 -8.53
CA GLN A 559 -3.90 24.58 -8.39
C GLN A 559 -2.66 23.75 -7.98
N ASN A 560 -2.88 22.65 -7.26
CA ASN A 560 -1.83 21.77 -6.76
C ASN A 560 -1.67 20.48 -7.58
N GLN A 561 -2.19 20.47 -8.82
CA GLN A 561 -2.16 19.27 -9.66
C GLN A 561 -0.73 18.90 -10.03
N LEU A 562 -0.25 17.80 -9.46
CA LEU A 562 0.99 17.17 -9.90
C LEU A 562 0.73 16.40 -11.20
N PRO A 563 1.63 16.47 -12.19
CA PRO A 563 1.46 15.72 -13.42
C PRO A 563 1.44 14.21 -13.14
N ALA A 564 0.66 13.48 -13.94
CA ALA A 564 0.68 12.02 -13.92
C ALA A 564 2.10 11.50 -14.22
N VAL A 565 2.48 10.39 -13.59
CA VAL A 565 3.82 9.81 -13.74
C VAL A 565 3.79 8.74 -14.82
N ASN A 566 4.74 8.78 -15.75
CA ASN A 566 4.92 7.71 -16.73
C ASN A 566 5.33 6.41 -16.00
N ALA A 567 4.40 5.48 -15.86
CA ALA A 567 4.58 4.22 -15.17
C ALA A 567 5.03 3.10 -16.11
N ILE A 568 4.39 3.02 -17.28
CA ILE A 568 4.73 2.08 -18.37
C ILE A 568 4.63 2.77 -19.73
N ASP A 569 5.29 2.21 -20.74
CA ASP A 569 5.22 2.74 -22.11
C ASP A 569 3.75 2.70 -22.61
N PRO A 570 3.20 3.80 -23.17
CA PRO A 570 1.84 3.86 -23.69
C PRO A 570 1.55 2.79 -24.75
N LYS A 571 2.55 2.34 -25.50
CA LYS A 571 2.42 1.24 -26.46
C LYS A 571 2.13 -0.10 -25.76
N ILE A 572 2.78 -0.34 -24.61
CA ILE A 572 2.53 -1.53 -23.78
C ILE A 572 1.15 -1.46 -23.15
N ALA A 573 0.79 -0.31 -22.58
CA ALA A 573 -0.54 -0.08 -22.02
C ALA A 573 -1.64 -0.35 -23.05
N TYR A 574 -1.48 0.14 -24.29
CA TYR A 574 -2.43 -0.10 -25.38
C TYR A 574 -2.52 -1.57 -25.78
N ILE A 575 -1.40 -2.28 -25.93
CA ILE A 575 -1.39 -3.71 -26.29
C ILE A 575 -2.11 -4.54 -25.20
N ILE A 576 -1.85 -4.28 -23.94
CA ILE A 576 -2.56 -4.95 -22.82
C ILE A 576 -4.05 -4.62 -22.86
N THR A 577 -4.40 -3.36 -23.06
CA THR A 577 -5.80 -2.90 -23.17
C THR A 577 -6.53 -3.60 -24.29
N ASP A 578 -5.94 -3.65 -25.50
CA ASP A 578 -6.51 -4.28 -26.68
C ASP A 578 -6.72 -5.81 -26.49
N ILE A 579 -5.83 -6.47 -25.75
CA ILE A 579 -6.03 -7.88 -25.38
C ILE A 579 -7.20 -8.04 -24.39
N LEU A 580 -7.33 -7.14 -23.44
CA LEU A 580 -8.39 -7.18 -22.42
C LEU A 580 -9.76 -6.71 -22.94
N ASP A 581 -9.81 -5.99 -24.07
CA ASP A 581 -11.02 -5.56 -24.78
C ASP A 581 -11.49 -6.60 -25.84
N ASP A 582 -10.65 -7.60 -26.14
CA ASP A 582 -10.92 -8.58 -27.20
C ASP A 582 -11.86 -9.71 -26.72
N ASP A 583 -13.19 -9.52 -26.92
CA ASP A 583 -14.20 -10.53 -26.58
C ASP A 583 -14.01 -11.85 -27.33
N GLN A 584 -13.50 -11.82 -28.56
CA GLN A 584 -13.28 -13.02 -29.36
C GLN A 584 -12.10 -13.85 -28.82
N ALA A 585 -11.07 -13.19 -28.36
CA ALA A 585 -9.90 -13.88 -27.80
C ALA A 585 -10.23 -14.63 -26.50
N ARG A 586 -11.20 -14.15 -25.71
CA ARG A 586 -11.58 -14.73 -24.41
C ARG A 586 -12.66 -15.84 -24.48
N VAL A 587 -13.24 -16.09 -25.66
CA VAL A 587 -14.36 -17.06 -25.82
C VAL A 587 -14.01 -18.45 -25.31
N SER A 588 -12.75 -18.91 -25.47
CA SER A 588 -12.35 -20.28 -25.09
C SER A 588 -12.54 -20.58 -23.60
N ALA A 589 -12.33 -19.61 -22.70
CA ALA A 589 -12.49 -19.80 -21.27
C ALA A 589 -13.76 -19.15 -20.71
N MET A 590 -14.21 -18.03 -21.28
CA MET A 590 -15.32 -17.25 -20.74
C MET A 590 -16.66 -17.53 -21.42
N GLY A 591 -16.63 -18.17 -22.61
CA GLY A 591 -17.82 -18.37 -23.42
C GLY A 591 -18.26 -17.11 -24.17
N VAL A 592 -19.32 -17.21 -24.96
CA VAL A 592 -19.96 -16.09 -25.66
C VAL A 592 -21.13 -15.55 -24.85
N ASN A 593 -21.48 -14.26 -25.04
CA ASN A 593 -22.56 -13.57 -24.33
C ASN A 593 -22.37 -13.66 -22.79
N ASN A 594 -21.16 -13.42 -22.35
CA ASN A 594 -20.81 -13.49 -20.93
C ASN A 594 -20.87 -12.09 -20.27
N ALA A 595 -20.79 -12.05 -18.96
CA ALA A 595 -20.93 -10.81 -18.17
C ALA A 595 -19.79 -9.78 -18.35
N LEU A 596 -18.74 -10.09 -19.14
CA LEU A 596 -17.67 -9.16 -19.43
C LEU A 596 -17.91 -8.35 -20.73
N GLU A 597 -18.90 -8.78 -21.53
CA GLU A 597 -19.25 -8.12 -22.80
C GLU A 597 -20.14 -6.91 -22.53
N LEU A 598 -19.76 -5.75 -23.05
CA LEU A 598 -20.51 -4.49 -22.97
C LEU A 598 -20.89 -4.01 -24.39
N PRO A 599 -21.93 -3.17 -24.53
CA PRO A 599 -22.31 -2.60 -25.85
C PRO A 599 -21.34 -1.51 -26.34
N PHE A 600 -20.24 -1.28 -25.65
CA PHE A 600 -19.17 -0.33 -25.97
C PHE A 600 -17.82 -0.93 -25.59
N PRO A 601 -16.68 -0.47 -26.18
CA PRO A 601 -15.35 -0.98 -25.87
C PRO A 601 -14.98 -0.85 -24.38
N ALA A 602 -14.57 -1.96 -23.78
CA ALA A 602 -14.15 -1.99 -22.38
C ALA A 602 -13.15 -3.13 -22.09
N ALA A 603 -11.98 -2.77 -21.63
CA ALA A 603 -10.98 -3.74 -21.20
C ALA A 603 -11.29 -4.25 -19.80
N VAL A 604 -11.28 -5.58 -19.60
CA VAL A 604 -11.68 -6.17 -18.31
C VAL A 604 -10.90 -7.44 -17.98
N LYS A 605 -10.65 -7.65 -16.68
CA LYS A 605 -9.99 -8.85 -16.16
C LYS A 605 -10.67 -9.34 -14.89
N THR A 606 -10.92 -10.65 -14.85
CA THR A 606 -11.44 -11.36 -13.66
C THR A 606 -10.29 -11.93 -12.81
N GLY A 607 -10.53 -12.05 -11.51
CA GLY A 607 -9.73 -12.78 -10.55
C GLY A 607 -10.58 -13.74 -9.74
N THR A 608 -10.01 -14.87 -9.36
CA THR A 608 -10.60 -15.84 -8.44
C THR A 608 -9.45 -16.43 -7.65
N THR A 609 -9.58 -16.46 -6.33
CA THR A 609 -8.58 -17.09 -5.47
C THR A 609 -8.86 -18.57 -5.26
N ASN A 610 -7.88 -19.30 -4.76
CA ASN A 610 -8.06 -20.67 -4.34
C ASN A 610 -9.18 -20.76 -3.29
N ASP A 611 -9.92 -21.86 -3.30
CA ASP A 611 -11.06 -22.10 -2.42
C ASP A 611 -12.19 -21.07 -2.53
N PHE A 612 -12.22 -20.28 -3.62
CA PHE A 612 -13.26 -19.25 -3.87
C PHE A 612 -13.42 -18.23 -2.75
N ARG A 613 -12.31 -17.78 -2.10
CA ARG A 613 -12.41 -16.79 -1.02
C ARG A 613 -12.68 -15.39 -1.53
N ASP A 614 -12.05 -15.03 -2.67
CA ASP A 614 -12.14 -13.71 -3.27
C ASP A 614 -12.52 -13.80 -4.75
N ASN A 615 -13.51 -13.04 -5.14
CA ASN A 615 -13.89 -12.82 -6.53
C ASN A 615 -13.60 -11.38 -6.93
N TRP A 616 -12.84 -11.21 -8.00
CA TRP A 616 -12.47 -9.91 -8.52
C TRP A 616 -12.96 -9.73 -9.95
N THR A 617 -13.38 -8.52 -10.28
CA THR A 617 -13.54 -8.05 -11.66
C THR A 617 -13.14 -6.60 -11.72
N ILE A 618 -12.15 -6.27 -12.54
CA ILE A 618 -11.68 -4.89 -12.74
C ILE A 618 -11.69 -4.63 -14.24
N GLY A 619 -12.39 -3.59 -14.64
CA GLY A 619 -12.45 -3.21 -16.04
C GLY A 619 -12.63 -1.72 -16.22
N TYR A 620 -12.33 -1.24 -17.43
CA TYR A 620 -12.24 0.18 -17.71
C TYR A 620 -12.57 0.52 -19.16
N THR A 621 -12.93 1.78 -19.33
CA THR A 621 -12.98 2.52 -20.58
C THR A 621 -11.98 3.69 -20.49
N PRO A 622 -11.80 4.52 -21.50
CA PRO A 622 -11.02 5.76 -21.37
C PRO A 622 -11.57 6.75 -20.32
N GLY A 623 -12.83 6.62 -19.91
CA GLY A 623 -13.49 7.57 -19.00
C GLY A 623 -13.61 7.12 -17.56
N VAL A 624 -13.67 5.82 -17.31
CA VAL A 624 -13.93 5.27 -15.97
C VAL A 624 -13.27 3.91 -15.78
N VAL A 625 -12.83 3.64 -14.56
CA VAL A 625 -12.36 2.33 -14.10
C VAL A 625 -13.25 1.87 -12.96
N VAL A 626 -13.76 0.65 -13.02
CA VAL A 626 -14.59 0.04 -11.99
C VAL A 626 -13.90 -1.23 -11.50
N GLY A 627 -13.56 -1.26 -10.23
CA GLY A 627 -13.04 -2.42 -9.53
C GLY A 627 -14.07 -3.00 -8.57
N ILE A 628 -14.27 -4.32 -8.64
CA ILE A 628 -15.22 -5.07 -7.80
C ILE A 628 -14.46 -6.18 -7.07
N TRP A 629 -14.75 -6.29 -5.78
CA TRP A 629 -14.47 -7.46 -4.97
C TRP A 629 -15.79 -8.03 -4.41
N MET A 630 -15.93 -9.35 -4.35
CA MET A 630 -17.01 -10.06 -3.65
C MET A 630 -16.42 -11.22 -2.86
N GLY A 631 -16.90 -11.41 -1.64
CA GLY A 631 -16.43 -12.45 -0.74
C GLY A 631 -17.06 -12.36 0.65
N ASN A 632 -16.37 -12.90 1.64
CA ASN A 632 -16.70 -12.76 3.06
C ASN A 632 -15.58 -11.96 3.74
N SER A 633 -15.93 -10.95 4.55
CA SER A 633 -14.94 -10.10 5.20
C SER A 633 -13.97 -10.87 6.09
N ASP A 634 -14.46 -11.93 6.74
CA ASP A 634 -13.71 -12.86 7.60
C ASP A 634 -12.88 -13.90 6.82
N GLY A 635 -12.89 -13.86 5.47
CA GLY A 635 -12.13 -14.77 4.62
C GLY A 635 -12.71 -16.20 4.52
N ARG A 636 -13.92 -16.46 4.98
CA ARG A 636 -14.57 -17.77 4.77
C ARG A 636 -14.78 -18.05 3.28
N PRO A 637 -14.57 -19.30 2.80
CA PRO A 637 -14.78 -19.65 1.40
C PRO A 637 -16.23 -19.46 0.95
N MET A 638 -16.40 -18.98 -0.27
CA MET A 638 -17.66 -19.08 -1.02
C MET A 638 -17.80 -20.47 -1.63
N VAL A 639 -18.99 -20.79 -2.14
CA VAL A 639 -19.30 -22.06 -2.80
C VAL A 639 -19.48 -21.83 -4.30
N ASP A 640 -18.69 -22.49 -5.16
CA ASP A 640 -18.75 -22.43 -6.63
C ASP A 640 -18.96 -20.99 -7.19
N SER A 641 -18.19 -20.03 -6.68
CA SER A 641 -18.24 -18.62 -7.08
C SER A 641 -16.91 -18.17 -7.65
N SER A 642 -16.88 -17.85 -8.94
CA SER A 642 -15.71 -17.26 -9.62
C SER A 642 -15.92 -15.78 -9.90
N GLY A 643 -14.84 -15.04 -10.19
CA GLY A 643 -14.94 -13.64 -10.60
C GLY A 643 -15.92 -13.41 -11.76
N LEU A 644 -15.97 -14.32 -12.74
CA LEU A 644 -16.91 -14.26 -13.87
C LEU A 644 -18.37 -14.41 -13.43
N ARG A 645 -18.66 -15.29 -12.46
CA ARG A 645 -20.04 -15.57 -12.01
C ARG A 645 -20.45 -14.70 -10.83
N GLY A 646 -19.51 -14.30 -9.99
CA GLY A 646 -19.76 -13.46 -8.81
C GLY A 646 -19.70 -11.97 -9.14
N ALA A 647 -18.50 -11.43 -9.32
CA ALA A 647 -18.23 -10.00 -9.45
C ALA A 647 -18.55 -9.41 -10.85
N ALA A 648 -18.35 -10.16 -11.94
CA ALA A 648 -18.52 -9.61 -13.29
C ALA A 648 -19.92 -9.09 -13.61
N PRO A 649 -21.04 -9.75 -13.22
CA PRO A 649 -22.37 -9.17 -13.46
C PRO A 649 -22.62 -7.87 -12.71
N LEU A 650 -22.02 -7.68 -11.52
CA LEU A 650 -22.08 -6.41 -10.80
C LEU A 650 -21.29 -5.33 -11.54
N TRP A 651 -20.07 -5.65 -12.00
CA TRP A 651 -19.27 -4.75 -12.83
C TRP A 651 -20.01 -4.34 -14.10
N ASN A 652 -20.62 -5.28 -14.81
CA ASN A 652 -21.37 -5.03 -16.03
C ASN A 652 -22.55 -4.08 -15.79
N ASN A 653 -23.33 -4.32 -14.73
CA ASN A 653 -24.45 -3.47 -14.34
C ASN A 653 -24.00 -2.05 -14.03
N ILE A 654 -22.97 -1.87 -13.20
CA ILE A 654 -22.44 -0.55 -12.84
C ILE A 654 -21.93 0.19 -14.08
N MET A 655 -21.13 -0.47 -14.93
CA MET A 655 -20.61 0.14 -16.16
C MET A 655 -21.72 0.61 -17.11
N GLN A 656 -22.75 -0.21 -17.32
CA GLN A 656 -23.89 0.18 -18.15
C GLN A 656 -24.70 1.30 -17.52
N THR A 657 -24.93 1.28 -16.22
CA THR A 657 -25.67 2.34 -15.53
C THR A 657 -24.97 3.67 -15.67
N ILE A 658 -23.65 3.73 -15.42
CA ILE A 658 -22.87 4.98 -15.58
C ILE A 658 -22.97 5.53 -17.00
N TYR A 659 -22.88 4.68 -18.03
CA TYR A 659 -22.91 5.13 -19.42
C TYR A 659 -24.29 5.48 -19.93
N ASN A 660 -25.36 4.99 -19.28
CA ASN A 660 -26.74 5.29 -19.62
C ASN A 660 -27.30 6.50 -18.84
N ASP A 661 -26.67 6.90 -17.75
CA ASP A 661 -27.08 8.04 -16.94
C ASP A 661 -26.34 9.32 -17.36
N PRO A 662 -27.05 10.37 -17.81
CA PRO A 662 -26.42 11.62 -18.27
C PRO A 662 -25.67 12.39 -17.15
N GLU A 663 -26.14 12.34 -15.90
CA GLU A 663 -25.53 13.06 -14.78
C GLU A 663 -24.23 12.36 -14.37
N MET A 664 -24.24 11.04 -14.22
CA MET A 664 -23.03 10.25 -13.97
C MET A 664 -22.01 10.40 -15.09
N MET A 665 -22.46 10.41 -16.35
CA MET A 665 -21.58 10.65 -17.49
C MET A 665 -20.93 12.04 -17.47
N GLN A 666 -21.62 13.06 -16.94
CA GLN A 666 -21.06 14.40 -16.83
C GLN A 666 -19.89 14.44 -15.83
N SER A 667 -19.92 13.67 -14.76
CA SER A 667 -18.82 13.54 -13.81
C SER A 667 -17.54 12.97 -14.43
N LEU A 668 -17.66 12.24 -15.56
CA LEU A 668 -16.51 11.71 -16.30
C LEU A 668 -15.89 12.75 -17.26
N TRP A 669 -16.52 13.89 -17.48
CA TRP A 669 -16.02 14.90 -18.43
C TRP A 669 -14.69 15.50 -17.98
N VAL A 670 -13.86 15.86 -18.98
CA VAL A 670 -12.56 16.52 -18.78
C VAL A 670 -12.55 17.81 -19.57
N ASN A 671 -12.35 18.94 -18.89
CA ASN A 671 -12.33 20.27 -19.54
C ASN A 671 -13.60 20.51 -20.38
N GLY A 672 -14.77 20.09 -19.87
CA GLY A 672 -16.06 20.26 -20.53
C GLY A 672 -16.29 19.34 -21.75
N ARG A 673 -15.51 18.27 -21.90
CA ARG A 673 -15.63 17.29 -22.97
C ARG A 673 -15.88 15.89 -22.43
N PRO A 674 -16.77 15.11 -23.06
CA PRO A 674 -16.98 13.72 -22.69
C PRO A 674 -15.71 12.88 -22.94
N PRO A 675 -15.56 11.75 -22.25
CA PRO A 675 -14.46 10.82 -22.52
C PRO A 675 -14.52 10.28 -23.96
N ALA A 676 -13.38 9.82 -24.45
CA ALA A 676 -13.31 9.15 -25.75
C ALA A 676 -14.19 7.89 -25.76
N THR A 677 -14.82 7.59 -26.89
CA THR A 677 -15.70 6.44 -27.06
C THR A 677 -14.95 5.11 -27.27
N GLY A 678 -13.64 5.14 -27.42
CA GLY A 678 -12.77 3.99 -27.59
C GLY A 678 -11.31 4.31 -27.21
N PHE A 679 -10.49 3.29 -27.12
CA PHE A 679 -9.09 3.42 -26.75
C PHE A 679 -8.25 4.06 -27.85
N VAL A 680 -7.41 5.02 -27.48
CA VAL A 680 -6.59 5.79 -28.44
C VAL A 680 -5.30 5.03 -28.71
N GLN A 681 -5.09 4.67 -29.98
CA GLN A 681 -3.87 4.03 -30.44
C GLN A 681 -2.68 5.00 -30.37
N PRO A 682 -1.58 4.65 -29.65
CA PRO A 682 -0.37 5.47 -29.63
C PRO A 682 0.44 5.34 -30.94
N GLN A 683 1.31 6.31 -31.20
CA GLN A 683 2.27 6.20 -32.29
C GLN A 683 3.33 5.13 -31.99
N GLY A 684 3.88 4.50 -33.03
CA GLY A 684 4.98 3.52 -32.93
C GLY A 684 4.52 2.11 -32.57
N ILE A 685 3.26 1.79 -32.88
CA ILE A 685 2.78 0.40 -32.95
C ILE A 685 2.26 0.12 -34.37
N GLU A 686 2.32 -1.13 -34.76
CA GLU A 686 1.86 -1.62 -36.05
C GLU A 686 1.10 -2.93 -35.94
N LEU A 687 0.11 -3.14 -36.80
CA LEU A 687 -0.66 -4.37 -36.87
C LEU A 687 -0.01 -5.33 -37.88
N ARG A 688 0.33 -6.54 -37.46
CA ARG A 688 1.00 -7.55 -38.29
C ARG A 688 0.33 -8.91 -38.18
N PRO A 689 0.34 -9.73 -39.24
CA PRO A 689 -0.18 -11.11 -39.20
C PRO A 689 0.72 -11.99 -38.33
N VAL A 690 0.13 -12.71 -37.38
CA VAL A 690 0.78 -13.70 -36.52
C VAL A 690 0.32 -15.09 -36.94
N CYS A 691 1.26 -16.04 -37.08
CA CYS A 691 0.94 -17.43 -37.38
C CYS A 691 0.37 -18.12 -36.15
N LEU A 692 -0.84 -18.64 -36.25
CA LEU A 692 -1.44 -19.44 -35.20
C LEU A 692 -0.70 -20.78 -35.02
N PRO A 693 -0.65 -21.36 -33.82
CA PRO A 693 -0.02 -22.68 -33.61
C PRO A 693 -0.56 -23.76 -34.56
N SER A 694 -1.86 -23.75 -34.82
CA SER A 694 -2.50 -24.65 -35.82
C SER A 694 -2.06 -24.45 -37.26
N GLY A 695 -1.45 -23.33 -37.61
CA GLY A 695 -0.95 -22.98 -38.91
C GLY A 695 0.49 -23.41 -39.17
N THR A 696 1.16 -24.09 -38.23
CA THR A 696 2.56 -24.50 -38.33
C THR A 696 2.71 -25.90 -38.97
N GLY A 697 3.95 -26.29 -39.25
CA GLY A 697 4.28 -27.62 -39.81
C GLY A 697 4.38 -27.71 -41.32
N SER A 698 3.96 -26.65 -42.05
CA SER A 698 4.15 -26.48 -43.49
C SER A 698 5.29 -25.48 -43.82
N SER A 699 5.62 -25.28 -45.09
CA SER A 699 6.58 -24.24 -45.54
C SER A 699 6.00 -22.80 -45.48
N ARG A 700 4.67 -22.68 -45.29
CA ARG A 700 3.97 -21.40 -45.15
C ARG A 700 2.95 -21.53 -44.04
N CYS A 701 2.67 -20.42 -43.34
CA CYS A 701 1.63 -20.38 -42.35
C CYS A 701 0.24 -20.56 -42.99
N THR A 702 -0.54 -21.52 -42.49
CA THR A 702 -1.87 -21.86 -43.01
C THR A 702 -3.01 -21.19 -42.25
N ALA A 703 -2.73 -20.63 -41.08
CA ALA A 703 -3.69 -19.88 -40.29
C ALA A 703 -3.02 -18.69 -39.59
N THR A 704 -3.59 -17.49 -39.76
CA THR A 704 -3.04 -16.25 -39.19
C THR A 704 -4.14 -15.44 -38.48
N ARG A 705 -3.71 -14.60 -37.53
CA ARG A 705 -4.49 -13.53 -36.91
C ARG A 705 -3.61 -12.27 -36.84
N ASN A 706 -4.20 -11.09 -37.07
CA ASN A 706 -3.47 -9.85 -36.88
C ASN A 706 -3.31 -9.53 -35.37
N ASP A 707 -2.14 -9.01 -34.99
CA ASP A 707 -1.86 -8.56 -33.63
C ASP A 707 -0.94 -7.32 -33.63
N TRP A 708 -0.90 -6.61 -32.51
CA TRP A 708 -0.16 -5.37 -32.35
C TRP A 708 1.28 -5.60 -31.93
N PHE A 709 2.20 -4.83 -32.53
CA PHE A 709 3.63 -4.84 -32.26
C PHE A 709 4.18 -3.45 -32.03
N ILE A 710 5.18 -3.34 -31.16
CA ILE A 710 5.96 -2.12 -30.98
C ILE A 710 6.98 -2.06 -32.12
N VAL A 711 6.96 -0.99 -32.92
CA VAL A 711 7.89 -0.79 -34.04
C VAL A 711 9.33 -0.79 -33.56
N GLY A 712 10.17 -1.65 -34.13
CA GLY A 712 11.59 -1.80 -33.79
C GLY A 712 11.88 -2.60 -32.52
N ALA A 713 10.85 -3.07 -31.81
CA ALA A 713 11.06 -4.01 -30.70
C ALA A 713 11.36 -5.42 -31.21
N PRO A 714 12.03 -6.28 -30.38
CA PRO A 714 12.15 -7.70 -30.69
C PRO A 714 10.78 -8.34 -30.94
N VAL A 715 10.72 -9.28 -31.85
CA VAL A 715 9.45 -9.94 -32.25
C VAL A 715 9.31 -11.32 -31.61
N HIS A 716 10.29 -11.78 -30.90
CA HIS A 716 10.29 -13.03 -30.17
C HIS A 716 11.05 -12.86 -28.86
N GLY A 717 10.48 -13.35 -27.79
CA GLY A 717 11.08 -13.34 -26.46
C GLY A 717 12.36 -14.16 -26.38
N ASN A 718 12.98 -14.18 -25.20
CA ASN A 718 14.26 -14.81 -24.95
C ASN A 718 14.24 -16.32 -25.25
N ALA A 719 14.70 -16.71 -26.45
CA ALA A 719 14.86 -18.10 -26.77
C ALA A 719 16.16 -18.64 -26.13
N ARG A 720 16.05 -19.73 -25.38
CA ARG A 720 17.21 -20.43 -24.79
C ARG A 720 18.19 -20.93 -25.87
N ILE A 721 17.68 -21.22 -27.07
CA ILE A 721 18.45 -21.69 -28.21
C ILE A 721 18.36 -20.63 -29.31
N SER A 722 19.50 -20.07 -29.70
CA SER A 722 19.59 -19.15 -30.83
C SER A 722 19.74 -19.94 -32.12
N TYR A 723 18.75 -19.80 -33.03
CA TYR A 723 18.81 -20.32 -34.40
C TYR A 723 18.97 -19.18 -35.39
N ASN A 724 19.62 -19.47 -36.54
CA ASN A 724 19.60 -18.57 -37.68
C ASN A 724 18.25 -18.71 -38.42
N ALA A 725 17.18 -18.20 -37.80
CA ALA A 725 15.82 -18.35 -38.28
C ALA A 725 15.40 -17.07 -39.07
N ASN A 726 14.72 -17.26 -40.20
CA ASN A 726 14.08 -16.18 -40.93
C ASN A 726 12.69 -15.92 -40.31
N MET A 727 12.59 -14.88 -39.49
CA MET A 727 11.38 -14.55 -38.77
C MET A 727 10.52 -13.47 -39.44
N GLY A 728 10.86 -13.06 -40.68
CA GLY A 728 10.31 -11.85 -41.30
C GLY A 728 8.80 -11.85 -41.50
N GLU A 729 8.23 -12.93 -42.10
CA GLU A 729 6.84 -12.94 -42.52
C GLU A 729 5.91 -13.84 -41.70
N ASN A 730 6.47 -14.71 -40.83
CA ASN A 730 5.71 -15.72 -40.10
C ASN A 730 5.89 -15.56 -38.57
N LEU A 731 5.39 -14.46 -38.02
CA LEU A 731 5.39 -14.24 -36.60
C LEU A 731 4.58 -15.34 -35.89
N GLY A 732 5.02 -15.74 -34.69
CA GLY A 732 4.42 -16.84 -33.94
C GLY A 732 4.98 -18.24 -34.28
N ALA A 733 5.84 -18.35 -35.30
CA ALA A 733 6.50 -19.58 -35.70
C ALA A 733 7.94 -19.33 -36.18
N TRP A 734 8.84 -20.30 -36.04
CA TRP A 734 10.19 -20.21 -36.52
C TRP A 734 10.31 -20.88 -37.89
N THR A 735 10.79 -20.13 -38.90
CA THR A 735 11.14 -20.69 -40.22
C THR A 735 12.56 -21.28 -40.10
N LEU A 736 12.67 -22.61 -40.15
CA LEU A 736 13.94 -23.31 -40.00
C LEU A 736 14.21 -24.19 -41.20
N SER A 737 15.49 -24.22 -41.62
CA SER A 737 16.01 -25.25 -42.52
C SER A 737 16.47 -26.44 -41.66
N THR A 738 15.93 -27.62 -41.91
CA THR A 738 16.24 -28.82 -41.15
C THR A 738 16.65 -29.96 -42.07
N MET A 739 17.36 -30.95 -41.53
CA MET A 739 17.65 -32.21 -42.21
C MET A 739 17.55 -33.39 -41.25
N PRO A 740 17.38 -34.64 -41.76
CA PRO A 740 17.35 -35.83 -40.93
C PRO A 740 18.64 -35.95 -40.10
N LEU A 741 18.49 -36.33 -38.83
CA LEU A 741 19.58 -36.60 -37.93
C LEU A 741 19.79 -38.14 -37.83
N PRO A 742 21.01 -38.65 -38.00
CA PRO A 742 21.29 -40.07 -37.73
C PRO A 742 20.88 -40.52 -36.37
N ALA A 743 20.45 -41.79 -36.25
CA ALA A 743 19.86 -42.33 -35.02
C ALA A 743 20.86 -42.33 -33.84
N ASP A 744 22.13 -42.58 -34.12
CA ASP A 744 23.23 -42.55 -33.17
C ASP A 744 23.53 -41.14 -32.63
N GLU A 745 23.49 -40.09 -33.50
CA GLU A 745 23.60 -38.70 -33.09
C GLU A 745 22.38 -38.26 -32.31
N GLY A 746 21.19 -38.66 -32.70
CA GLY A 746 19.96 -38.40 -31.95
C GLY A 746 20.01 -39.02 -30.55
N GLN A 747 20.53 -40.20 -30.43
CA GLN A 747 20.73 -40.90 -29.14
C GLN A 747 21.78 -40.16 -28.29
N ARG A 748 22.91 -39.77 -28.88
CA ARG A 748 23.97 -39.01 -28.21
C ARG A 748 23.43 -37.69 -27.64
N ILE A 749 22.55 -36.98 -28.37
CA ILE A 749 21.92 -35.76 -27.89
C ILE A 749 20.97 -36.05 -26.73
N LEU A 750 20.18 -37.12 -26.81
CA LEU A 750 19.28 -37.54 -25.71
C LEU A 750 20.06 -37.88 -24.44
N ASP A 751 21.16 -38.64 -24.58
CA ASP A 751 21.99 -39.05 -23.44
C ASP A 751 22.71 -37.88 -22.76
N ALA A 752 23.05 -36.83 -23.52
CA ALA A 752 23.67 -35.62 -23.01
C ALA A 752 22.70 -34.65 -22.31
N GLN A 753 21.38 -34.86 -22.39
CA GLN A 753 20.40 -33.99 -21.75
C GLN A 753 20.28 -34.30 -20.26
N PRO A 754 20.08 -33.24 -19.41
CA PRO A 754 19.80 -33.45 -18.00
C PRO A 754 18.46 -34.19 -17.82
N GLU A 755 18.37 -35.01 -16.80
CA GLU A 755 17.12 -35.65 -16.39
C GLU A 755 16.36 -34.80 -15.40
N LEU A 756 15.04 -34.76 -15.53
CA LEU A 756 14.17 -34.24 -14.49
C LEU A 756 14.08 -35.24 -13.32
N SER A 757 13.60 -34.79 -12.16
CA SER A 757 13.45 -35.62 -10.95
C SER A 757 12.63 -36.90 -11.14
N ASN A 758 11.79 -36.94 -12.17
CA ASN A 758 10.97 -38.09 -12.57
C ASN A 758 11.63 -38.94 -13.70
N GLY A 759 12.90 -38.72 -14.04
CA GLY A 759 13.62 -39.41 -15.11
C GLY A 759 13.25 -38.91 -16.53
N SER A 760 12.42 -37.88 -16.69
CA SER A 760 12.04 -37.40 -18.02
C SER A 760 13.15 -36.61 -18.69
N LYS A 761 13.32 -36.90 -20.01
CA LYS A 761 14.18 -36.17 -20.94
C LYS A 761 13.37 -35.73 -22.17
N ILE A 762 13.95 -34.87 -23.00
CA ILE A 762 13.37 -34.61 -24.32
C ILE A 762 13.30 -35.91 -25.13
N PRO A 763 12.27 -36.06 -25.98
CA PRO A 763 12.24 -37.18 -26.91
C PRO A 763 13.49 -37.17 -27.83
N ARG A 764 13.96 -38.40 -28.22
CA ARG A 764 15.10 -38.52 -29.11
C ARG A 764 14.86 -37.71 -30.41
N PRO A 765 15.74 -36.75 -30.77
CA PRO A 765 15.55 -35.93 -31.96
C PRO A 765 15.83 -36.75 -33.24
N THR A 766 14.98 -36.53 -34.23
CA THR A 766 15.11 -37.14 -35.57
C THR A 766 15.55 -36.14 -36.63
N GLU A 767 15.55 -34.86 -36.31
CA GLU A 767 15.96 -33.78 -37.17
C GLU A 767 16.87 -32.81 -36.40
N CYS A 768 17.73 -32.09 -37.13
CA CYS A 768 18.56 -31.01 -36.63
C CYS A 768 18.39 -29.74 -37.50
N VAL A 769 18.66 -28.57 -36.89
CA VAL A 769 18.59 -27.27 -37.57
C VAL A 769 19.91 -26.99 -38.28
N ILE A 770 19.78 -26.59 -39.56
CA ILE A 770 20.92 -26.13 -40.37
C ILE A 770 21.17 -24.65 -40.07
N ASN A 771 22.23 -24.37 -39.29
CA ASN A 771 22.65 -23.01 -38.99
C ASN A 771 23.61 -22.47 -40.08
N SER A 772 23.10 -22.29 -41.32
CA SER A 772 23.86 -21.81 -42.47
C SER A 772 22.98 -20.91 -43.32
N THR A 773 23.61 -19.90 -43.96
CA THR A 773 22.95 -19.02 -44.94
C THR A 773 22.73 -19.70 -46.28
N SER A 774 23.44 -20.85 -46.52
CA SER A 774 23.31 -21.62 -47.74
C SER A 774 23.05 -23.09 -47.35
N PRO A 775 21.79 -23.46 -47.10
CA PRO A 775 21.43 -24.82 -46.73
C PRO A 775 21.67 -25.78 -47.90
N PRO A 776 22.02 -27.06 -47.64
CA PRO A 776 22.14 -28.10 -48.66
C PRO A 776 20.83 -28.31 -49.46
N GLU A 777 20.91 -28.81 -50.67
CA GLU A 777 19.73 -29.04 -51.53
C GLU A 777 18.69 -30.00 -50.93
N ASN A 778 19.12 -30.92 -50.09
CA ASN A 778 18.26 -31.85 -49.36
C ASN A 778 17.65 -31.27 -48.05
N ALA A 779 17.90 -30.00 -47.73
CA ALA A 779 17.32 -29.36 -46.56
C ALA A 779 15.81 -29.16 -46.75
N THR A 780 15.08 -29.37 -45.69
CA THR A 780 13.63 -29.08 -45.66
C THR A 780 13.41 -27.75 -44.92
N VAL A 781 12.71 -26.81 -45.56
CA VAL A 781 12.31 -25.55 -44.95
C VAL A 781 10.86 -25.65 -44.46
N ARG A 782 10.65 -25.46 -43.17
CA ARG A 782 9.31 -25.51 -42.52
C ARG A 782 9.18 -24.50 -41.39
N LEU A 783 7.94 -24.29 -40.99
CA LEU A 783 7.57 -23.55 -39.80
C LEU A 783 7.48 -24.52 -38.62
N TYR A 784 8.13 -24.14 -37.51
CA TYR A 784 8.15 -24.88 -36.30
C TYR A 784 7.67 -24.01 -35.13
N LEU A 785 7.01 -24.65 -34.14
CA LEU A 785 6.71 -23.98 -32.89
C LEU A 785 8.03 -23.71 -32.12
N PRO A 786 8.16 -22.52 -31.50
CA PRO A 786 9.27 -22.16 -30.64
C PRO A 786 9.39 -23.10 -29.42
N VAL A 787 10.60 -23.21 -28.90
CA VAL A 787 10.84 -23.96 -27.64
C VAL A 787 10.70 -23.02 -26.46
N PRO A 788 10.18 -23.50 -25.30
CA PRO A 788 10.20 -22.73 -24.06
C PRO A 788 11.63 -22.38 -23.63
N PRO A 789 11.83 -21.23 -22.94
CA PRO A 789 13.16 -20.79 -22.52
C PRO A 789 13.75 -21.63 -21.38
N PHE A 790 12.94 -22.44 -20.69
CA PHE A 790 13.33 -23.23 -19.54
C PHE A 790 13.26 -24.72 -19.85
N TYR A 791 14.35 -25.48 -19.59
CA TYR A 791 14.46 -26.88 -20.01
C TYR A 791 13.35 -27.82 -19.48
N PRO A 792 12.95 -27.78 -18.20
CA PRO A 792 11.83 -28.61 -17.72
C PRO A 792 10.53 -28.37 -18.49
N ASP A 793 10.23 -27.14 -18.88
CA ASP A 793 9.06 -26.81 -19.69
C ASP A 793 9.21 -27.33 -21.12
N GLU A 794 10.43 -27.25 -21.70
CA GLU A 794 10.71 -27.81 -23.02
C GLU A 794 10.48 -29.32 -23.05
N VAL A 795 10.90 -30.05 -22.02
CA VAL A 795 10.65 -31.49 -21.92
C VAL A 795 9.17 -31.79 -21.98
N LYS A 796 8.37 -31.09 -21.17
CA LYS A 796 6.91 -31.23 -21.13
C LYS A 796 6.23 -30.78 -22.41
N ALA A 797 6.65 -29.67 -22.99
CA ALA A 797 6.14 -29.16 -24.26
C ALA A 797 6.42 -30.15 -25.41
N ARG A 798 7.62 -30.74 -25.51
CA ARG A 798 7.95 -31.73 -26.54
C ARG A 798 7.18 -33.04 -26.39
N GLN A 799 6.97 -33.51 -25.17
CA GLN A 799 6.15 -34.69 -24.89
C GLN A 799 4.69 -34.44 -25.33
N TRP A 800 4.14 -33.27 -24.98
CA TRP A 800 2.80 -32.87 -25.38
C TRP A 800 2.68 -32.72 -26.91
N ALA A 801 3.63 -32.02 -27.56
CA ALA A 801 3.64 -31.79 -28.99
C ALA A 801 3.71 -33.12 -29.77
N GLN A 802 4.53 -34.06 -29.30
CA GLN A 802 4.66 -35.39 -29.92
C GLN A 802 3.32 -36.16 -29.85
N SER A 803 2.64 -36.14 -28.70
CA SER A 803 1.36 -36.84 -28.51
C SER A 803 0.21 -36.17 -29.30
N SER A 804 0.31 -34.87 -29.57
CA SER A 804 -0.74 -34.06 -30.21
C SER A 804 -0.47 -33.75 -31.68
N GLY A 805 0.63 -34.27 -32.27
CA GLY A 805 0.95 -34.07 -33.68
C GLY A 805 1.56 -32.72 -34.07
N TYR A 806 1.99 -31.91 -33.11
CA TYR A 806 2.65 -30.62 -33.39
C TYR A 806 4.15 -30.80 -33.64
N ARG A 807 4.72 -29.91 -34.47
CA ARG A 807 6.16 -29.82 -34.73
C ARG A 807 6.81 -28.68 -33.98
N MET A 808 7.67 -29.02 -33.04
CA MET A 808 8.54 -28.04 -32.37
C MET A 808 9.90 -27.98 -33.03
N ALA A 809 10.56 -26.82 -32.93
CA ALA A 809 11.94 -26.65 -33.38
C ALA A 809 12.85 -27.74 -32.82
N PRO A 810 13.70 -28.36 -33.64
CA PRO A 810 14.64 -29.40 -33.16
C PRO A 810 15.53 -28.90 -32.03
N PRO A 811 15.93 -29.74 -31.07
CA PRO A 811 16.69 -29.31 -29.89
C PRO A 811 18.18 -29.04 -30.16
N ALA A 812 18.66 -29.31 -31.39
CA ALA A 812 20.06 -29.19 -31.71
C ALA A 812 20.32 -28.64 -33.12
N VAL A 813 21.45 -27.99 -33.28
CA VAL A 813 22.03 -27.64 -34.60
C VAL A 813 22.73 -28.85 -35.18
N CYS A 814 22.66 -28.99 -36.53
CA CYS A 814 23.27 -30.10 -37.24
C CYS A 814 24.78 -30.15 -36.97
N PRO A 815 25.34 -31.29 -36.49
CA PRO A 815 26.77 -31.46 -36.40
C PRO A 815 27.47 -31.39 -37.74
N LEU A 816 28.70 -30.92 -37.77
CA LEU A 816 29.48 -30.75 -39.03
C LEU A 816 29.64 -32.03 -39.83
N ASN A 817 29.76 -33.19 -39.20
CA ASN A 817 29.82 -34.49 -39.87
C ASN A 817 28.53 -34.83 -40.61
N VAL A 818 27.38 -34.47 -40.05
CA VAL A 818 26.06 -34.65 -40.70
C VAL A 818 25.90 -33.70 -41.88
N LEU A 819 26.34 -32.47 -41.77
CA LEU A 819 26.33 -31.49 -42.90
C LEU A 819 27.23 -31.93 -44.05
N ARG A 820 28.37 -32.61 -43.81
CA ARG A 820 29.33 -33.05 -44.81
C ARG A 820 28.97 -34.38 -45.45
N SER A 821 28.12 -35.18 -44.84
CA SER A 821 27.66 -36.48 -45.35
C SER A 821 26.56 -36.39 -46.43
N SER A 822 26.04 -35.16 -46.68
CA SER A 822 25.11 -34.94 -47.82
C SER A 822 25.86 -35.22 -49.15
N PRO A 823 25.34 -36.03 -50.09
CA PRO A 823 25.99 -36.30 -51.36
C PRO A 823 26.21 -35.01 -52.12
N SER A 824 27.48 -34.70 -52.48
CA SER A 824 27.76 -33.66 -53.48
C SER A 824 27.02 -34.04 -54.76
N PRO A 825 26.46 -33.01 -55.50
CA PRO A 825 25.84 -33.30 -56.78
C PRO A 825 26.85 -34.03 -57.63
N THR A 826 26.52 -35.27 -58.02
CA THR A 826 27.28 -36.02 -59.00
C THR A 826 27.23 -35.21 -60.28
N ASN A 827 28.34 -34.55 -60.64
CA ASN A 827 28.59 -34.11 -61.98
C ASN A 827 28.45 -35.31 -62.93
N THR A 828 27.29 -35.44 -63.54
CA THR A 828 27.11 -36.35 -64.67
C THR A 828 27.92 -35.72 -65.82
N PRO A 829 28.96 -36.40 -66.36
CA PRO A 829 29.63 -35.92 -67.54
C PRO A 829 28.62 -36.00 -68.65
N GLY A 830 28.36 -34.84 -69.29
CA GLY A 830 27.56 -34.79 -70.53
C GLY A 830 28.21 -35.61 -71.63
N GLY A 831 27.41 -36.58 -72.10
CA GLY A 831 27.60 -37.20 -73.30
C GLY A 831 26.57 -36.81 -74.34
#